data_ccac064d2dadfc7037237abb1a00fd11
#
_entry.id   ccac064d2dadfc7037237abb1a00fd11
#
_cell.length_a   1.000
_cell.length_b   1.000
_cell.length_c   1.000
_cell.angle_alpha   90.00
_cell.angle_beta   90.00
_cell.angle_gamma   90.00
#
_symmetry.space_group_name_H-M   'P 1'
#
loop_
_entity.id
_entity.type
_entity.pdbx_description
1 polymer ?
#
loop_
_entity_poly.entity_id
_entity_poly.type
_entity_poly.pdbx_seq_one_letter_code
_entity_poly.pdbx_strand_id
1 'polypeptide(L)'
;MAETENRKLDPDEMFAALSKKISDSGMDMDMGRIEAAYNMAKLAHSGQLRKDGSPYVTHCVAAADIAADMGLDEDSIVAALLHDVIEDTDLTHSDIAKQFGEPVANIVEGVTKLTRVQYTSKEDEQMENLRKMLMAMAKDIRVILIKIADRLHNMRTMAYQTEEKQRQKSLETMEIYAPIAHRLGMQRAKWELEDLALMYLDPAGYKEITDTLNYRMDTLKTFMSNVETKIKKRLADEGLQVTVYSRIKHIYSIYRKMYAQKLDINGIFDLCAFRVIVDTIPDCYNVLGIIHDMFKPVPGRFKDYISTPKPNMYQSVHTTVIGSEGIPFEVQIRTWEMHRTAEYGIAAHWKYKIGSAAETVVKDGDEEKFAWVRRLLESQQESDATDFFHNLKIDMFADEVFVFSPKGDVINLPAGATPIDFAYSIHSAVGNSMIGASVNGRIVNFDYVLQNGDIVEVRTSKNAAGPSRDWLNIAKSGSARTKIKQWFKKKRREENIERGRAMFESELKNKGLRMDDITDEEVLPQLLKKVSYTSLDEMYAAIGYGGMAATRAVNRMKDELARLHHASGRKTVLEKVTEAAERREQQAQKKVKPVHGVLVEGLDNCLIKFSRCCTPIPGDDIVGYITRGQGVSIHRTDCANYARREFKPEDIGRWINVSWADEIKESYATAITVVSRERNGLIMDIASIFNTLNTKVRTINARDTGDKSIVNITLETSGIDELRAVVNRISALPGVVEVKRNGGKR
;
A
#
# COMPACT_ATOMS: atom_id res chain seq x y z
N MET A 1 2.14 -11.32 -31.79
CA MET A 1 2.04 -9.86 -31.62
C MET A 1 2.54 -9.26 -32.93
N ALA A 2 1.62 -8.68 -33.68
CA ALA A 2 1.93 -8.05 -34.95
C ALA A 2 2.81 -6.82 -34.69
N GLU A 3 3.83 -6.65 -35.54
CA GLU A 3 4.61 -5.43 -35.69
C GLU A 3 3.62 -4.29 -36.00
N THR A 4 3.20 -3.57 -34.98
CA THR A 4 2.58 -2.26 -35.15
C THR A 4 3.71 -1.31 -35.51
N GLU A 5 3.76 -0.92 -36.78
CA GLU A 5 4.61 0.15 -37.32
C GLU A 5 4.70 1.30 -36.31
N ASN A 6 5.92 1.76 -36.11
CA ASN A 6 6.34 2.87 -35.25
C ASN A 6 5.84 4.20 -35.86
N ARG A 7 4.50 4.39 -35.95
CA ARG A 7 3.88 5.63 -36.39
C ARG A 7 4.06 6.62 -35.23
N LYS A 8 4.94 7.59 -35.38
CA LYS A 8 5.08 8.69 -34.43
C LYS A 8 3.67 9.27 -34.19
N LEU A 9 3.23 9.26 -32.94
CA LEU A 9 1.95 9.82 -32.55
C LEU A 9 1.96 11.32 -32.88
N ASP A 10 1.07 11.74 -33.78
CA ASP A 10 0.88 13.14 -34.12
C ASP A 10 0.00 13.80 -33.06
N PRO A 11 0.50 14.82 -32.34
CA PRO A 11 -0.27 15.52 -31.32
C PRO A 11 -1.58 16.14 -31.86
N ASP A 12 -1.57 16.61 -33.10
CA ASP A 12 -2.75 17.26 -33.70
C ASP A 12 -3.82 16.23 -34.07
N GLU A 13 -3.44 15.04 -34.55
CA GLU A 13 -4.37 13.92 -34.76
C GLU A 13 -5.00 13.46 -33.42
N MET A 14 -4.18 13.35 -32.35
CA MET A 14 -4.68 12.99 -31.03
C MET A 14 -5.63 14.03 -30.45
N PHE A 15 -5.31 15.32 -30.60
CA PHE A 15 -6.18 16.41 -30.16
C PHE A 15 -7.49 16.46 -30.94
N ALA A 16 -7.46 16.24 -32.26
CA ALA A 16 -8.68 16.14 -33.09
C ALA A 16 -9.57 14.98 -32.62
N ALA A 17 -8.99 13.84 -32.27
CA ALA A 17 -9.74 12.71 -31.71
C ALA A 17 -10.38 13.04 -30.35
N LEU A 18 -9.64 13.72 -29.45
CA LEU A 18 -10.15 14.22 -28.18
C LEU A 18 -11.30 15.21 -28.38
N SER A 19 -11.14 16.19 -29.30
CA SER A 19 -12.16 17.20 -29.62
C SER A 19 -13.44 16.55 -30.13
N LYS A 20 -13.33 15.55 -31.02
CA LYS A 20 -14.47 14.77 -31.49
C LYS A 20 -15.14 14.03 -30.34
N LYS A 21 -14.38 13.35 -29.49
CA LYS A 21 -14.91 12.61 -28.33
C LYS A 21 -15.71 13.53 -27.40
N ILE A 22 -15.19 14.74 -27.10
CA ILE A 22 -15.87 15.74 -26.28
C ILE A 22 -17.19 16.17 -26.94
N SER A 23 -17.17 16.50 -28.24
CA SER A 23 -18.36 16.89 -28.99
C SER A 23 -19.42 15.77 -29.02
N ASP A 24 -19.00 14.52 -29.25
CA ASP A 24 -19.87 13.35 -29.26
C ASP A 24 -20.45 13.01 -27.86
N SER A 25 -19.84 13.49 -26.80
CA SER A 25 -20.30 13.24 -25.40
C SER A 25 -21.57 13.98 -25.02
N GLY A 26 -21.98 15.00 -25.82
CA GLY A 26 -23.13 15.87 -25.55
C GLY A 26 -22.94 16.80 -24.34
N MET A 27 -21.72 16.97 -23.85
CA MET A 27 -21.41 17.95 -22.81
C MET A 27 -21.19 19.31 -23.43
N ASP A 28 -21.83 20.35 -22.86
CA ASP A 28 -21.65 21.74 -23.27
C ASP A 28 -20.33 22.25 -22.73
N MET A 29 -19.26 22.26 -23.57
CA MET A 29 -17.91 22.71 -23.25
C MET A 29 -17.44 23.72 -24.29
N ASP A 30 -16.73 24.76 -23.84
CA ASP A 30 -16.08 25.71 -24.73
C ASP A 30 -14.86 25.08 -25.41
N MET A 31 -15.07 24.57 -26.63
CA MET A 31 -14.00 23.99 -27.44
C MET A 31 -12.89 24.99 -27.78
N GLY A 32 -13.19 26.29 -27.88
CA GLY A 32 -12.16 27.32 -28.11
C GLY A 32 -11.20 27.46 -26.94
N ARG A 33 -11.72 27.35 -25.72
CA ARG A 33 -10.92 27.38 -24.49
C ARG A 33 -10.04 26.13 -24.35
N ILE A 34 -10.55 24.95 -24.71
CA ILE A 34 -9.81 23.68 -24.70
C ILE A 34 -8.71 23.72 -25.78
N GLU A 35 -9.00 24.23 -26.99
CA GLU A 35 -8.00 24.40 -28.05
C GLU A 35 -6.90 25.39 -27.67
N ALA A 36 -7.25 26.50 -26.99
CA ALA A 36 -6.27 27.46 -26.47
C ALA A 36 -5.33 26.79 -25.46
N ALA A 37 -5.84 25.91 -24.57
CA ALA A 37 -5.04 25.16 -23.63
C ALA A 37 -4.09 24.16 -24.32
N TYR A 38 -4.59 23.45 -25.34
CA TYR A 38 -3.76 22.56 -26.14
C TYR A 38 -2.63 23.34 -26.84
N ASN A 39 -2.94 24.47 -27.48
CA ASN A 39 -1.94 25.29 -28.16
C ASN A 39 -0.88 25.84 -27.19
N MET A 40 -1.31 26.24 -25.99
CA MET A 40 -0.39 26.68 -24.92
C MET A 40 0.54 25.52 -24.47
N ALA A 41 -0.01 24.34 -24.20
CA ALA A 41 0.77 23.16 -23.83
C ALA A 41 1.75 22.76 -24.94
N LYS A 42 1.31 22.77 -26.20
CA LYS A 42 2.13 22.44 -27.38
C LYS A 42 3.30 23.40 -27.55
N LEU A 43 3.07 24.69 -27.32
CA LEU A 43 4.09 25.72 -27.39
C LEU A 43 5.08 25.60 -26.22
N ALA A 44 4.57 25.44 -24.99
CA ALA A 44 5.35 25.33 -23.77
C ALA A 44 6.30 24.13 -23.78
N HIS A 45 5.85 22.97 -24.29
CA HIS A 45 6.64 21.76 -24.42
C HIS A 45 7.34 21.62 -25.79
N SER A 46 7.47 22.71 -26.55
CA SER A 46 8.14 22.67 -27.86
C SER A 46 9.57 22.17 -27.75
N GLY A 47 9.94 21.20 -28.57
CA GLY A 47 11.27 20.58 -28.55
C GLY A 47 11.49 19.52 -27.46
N GLN A 48 10.57 19.35 -26.53
CA GLN A 48 10.64 18.29 -25.53
C GLN A 48 10.13 16.97 -26.12
N LEU A 49 10.88 15.87 -25.89
CA LEU A 49 10.54 14.54 -26.34
C LEU A 49 10.39 13.58 -25.15
N ARG A 50 9.47 12.66 -25.25
CA ARG A 50 9.34 11.52 -24.33
C ARG A 50 10.41 10.46 -24.63
N LYS A 51 10.52 9.45 -23.72
CA LYS A 51 11.46 8.33 -23.87
C LYS A 51 11.18 7.45 -25.11
N ASP A 52 9.94 7.42 -25.59
CA ASP A 52 9.53 6.74 -26.83
C ASP A 52 9.82 7.56 -28.11
N GLY A 53 10.36 8.79 -27.94
CA GLY A 53 10.66 9.70 -29.05
C GLY A 53 9.45 10.52 -29.55
N SER A 54 8.27 10.40 -28.93
CA SER A 54 7.10 11.23 -29.24
C SER A 54 7.22 12.62 -28.63
N PRO A 55 6.57 13.68 -29.21
CA PRO A 55 6.50 14.99 -28.61
C PRO A 55 5.85 14.94 -27.21
N TYR A 56 6.38 15.70 -26.22
CA TYR A 56 5.90 15.64 -24.84
C TYR A 56 4.40 15.95 -24.71
N VAL A 57 3.88 16.87 -25.50
CA VAL A 57 2.46 17.27 -25.51
C VAL A 57 1.50 16.08 -25.76
N THR A 58 1.94 15.00 -26.40
CA THR A 58 1.12 13.79 -26.57
C THR A 58 0.70 13.19 -25.23
N HIS A 59 1.54 13.35 -24.20
CA HIS A 59 1.19 12.95 -22.83
C HIS A 59 0.06 13.80 -22.26
N CYS A 60 0.15 15.10 -22.42
CA CYS A 60 -0.87 16.04 -21.92
C CYS A 60 -2.22 15.75 -22.59
N VAL A 61 -2.23 15.51 -23.92
CA VAL A 61 -3.44 15.16 -24.66
C VAL A 61 -4.00 13.82 -24.20
N ALA A 62 -3.15 12.82 -23.99
CA ALA A 62 -3.60 11.50 -23.50
C ALA A 62 -4.16 11.56 -22.05
N ALA A 63 -3.57 12.37 -21.18
CA ALA A 63 -4.12 12.60 -19.84
C ALA A 63 -5.49 13.29 -19.89
N ALA A 64 -5.65 14.29 -20.77
CA ALA A 64 -6.93 14.94 -21.03
C ALA A 64 -7.97 14.00 -21.67
N ASP A 65 -7.55 13.09 -22.54
CA ASP A 65 -8.42 12.05 -23.13
C ASP A 65 -8.95 11.09 -22.05
N ILE A 66 -8.10 10.67 -21.12
CA ILE A 66 -8.51 9.85 -19.98
C ILE A 66 -9.47 10.65 -19.07
N ALA A 67 -9.21 11.94 -18.83
CA ALA A 67 -10.09 12.80 -18.06
C ALA A 67 -11.46 12.97 -18.72
N ALA A 68 -11.50 13.09 -20.04
CA ALA A 68 -12.75 13.11 -20.84
C ALA A 68 -13.50 11.77 -20.74
N ASP A 69 -12.81 10.62 -20.79
CA ASP A 69 -13.42 9.30 -20.57
C ASP A 69 -14.05 9.18 -19.17
N MET A 70 -13.47 9.83 -18.16
CA MET A 70 -14.02 9.91 -16.81
C MET A 70 -15.25 10.83 -16.71
N GLY A 71 -15.55 11.63 -17.76
CA GLY A 71 -16.65 12.58 -17.80
C GLY A 71 -16.43 13.83 -16.96
N LEU A 72 -15.17 14.26 -16.82
CA LEU A 72 -14.81 15.48 -16.07
C LEU A 72 -15.22 16.76 -16.81
N ASP A 73 -15.32 17.86 -16.06
CA ASP A 73 -15.71 19.16 -16.58
C ASP A 73 -14.61 19.83 -17.44
N GLU A 74 -14.97 20.92 -18.09
CA GLU A 74 -14.09 21.71 -18.96
C GLU A 74 -12.82 22.15 -18.24
N ASP A 75 -12.95 22.71 -17.03
CA ASP A 75 -11.79 23.15 -16.23
C ASP A 75 -10.81 22.01 -15.96
N SER A 76 -11.32 20.81 -15.74
CA SER A 76 -10.50 19.59 -15.53
C SER A 76 -9.80 19.17 -16.82
N ILE A 77 -10.45 19.25 -17.97
CA ILE A 77 -9.86 18.93 -19.28
C ILE A 77 -8.73 19.94 -19.60
N VAL A 78 -9.01 21.24 -19.41
CA VAL A 78 -8.01 22.32 -19.57
C VAL A 78 -6.83 22.13 -18.61
N ALA A 79 -7.11 21.82 -17.34
CA ALA A 79 -6.05 21.55 -16.35
C ALA A 79 -5.25 20.28 -16.68
N ALA A 80 -5.89 19.23 -17.24
CA ALA A 80 -5.20 18.03 -17.68
C ALA A 80 -4.27 18.28 -18.88
N LEU A 81 -4.65 19.18 -19.81
CA LEU A 81 -3.77 19.61 -20.90
C LEU A 81 -2.56 20.39 -20.39
N LEU A 82 -2.70 21.14 -19.29
CA LEU A 82 -1.68 22.04 -18.74
C LEU A 82 -0.95 21.49 -17.52
N HIS A 83 -1.21 20.24 -17.08
CA HIS A 83 -0.81 19.76 -15.76
C HIS A 83 0.71 19.74 -15.50
N ASP A 84 1.53 19.53 -16.52
CA ASP A 84 2.99 19.53 -16.43
C ASP A 84 3.64 20.86 -16.82
N VAL A 85 2.86 21.85 -17.29
CA VAL A 85 3.39 23.11 -17.80
C VAL A 85 4.14 23.89 -16.72
N ILE A 86 3.65 23.95 -15.47
CA ILE A 86 4.34 24.63 -14.36
C ILE A 86 5.57 23.84 -13.88
N GLU A 87 5.55 22.49 -14.00
CA GLU A 87 6.66 21.63 -13.55
C GLU A 87 7.84 21.67 -14.51
N ASP A 88 7.58 21.61 -15.82
CA ASP A 88 8.57 21.33 -16.86
C ASP A 88 8.90 22.55 -17.75
N THR A 89 8.28 23.73 -17.51
CA THR A 89 8.50 24.96 -18.29
C THR A 89 8.61 26.20 -17.39
N ASP A 90 8.85 27.37 -18.01
CA ASP A 90 8.97 28.65 -17.30
C ASP A 90 7.63 29.33 -16.98
N LEU A 91 6.50 28.73 -17.38
CA LEU A 91 5.17 29.26 -17.12
C LEU A 91 4.81 29.16 -15.64
N THR A 92 4.12 30.20 -15.16
CA THR A 92 3.77 30.29 -13.73
C THR A 92 2.26 30.11 -13.51
N HIS A 93 1.85 29.89 -12.25
CA HIS A 93 0.45 29.91 -11.84
C HIS A 93 -0.28 31.18 -12.34
N SER A 94 0.37 32.38 -12.22
CA SER A 94 -0.21 33.64 -12.65
C SER A 94 -0.49 33.68 -14.16
N ASP A 95 0.33 33.02 -14.97
CA ASP A 95 0.16 33.03 -16.44
C ASP A 95 -1.05 32.16 -16.82
N ILE A 96 -1.23 31.01 -16.18
CA ILE A 96 -2.39 30.16 -16.35
C ILE A 96 -3.65 30.84 -15.82
N ALA A 97 -3.59 31.49 -14.64
CA ALA A 97 -4.74 32.16 -14.04
C ALA A 97 -5.26 33.32 -14.92
N LYS A 98 -4.37 34.08 -15.57
CA LYS A 98 -4.74 35.18 -16.49
C LYS A 98 -5.51 34.68 -17.71
N GLN A 99 -5.17 33.49 -18.24
CA GLN A 99 -5.73 33.02 -19.49
C GLN A 99 -6.93 32.09 -19.28
N PHE A 100 -6.90 31.23 -18.24
CA PHE A 100 -7.89 30.18 -17.98
C PHE A 100 -8.65 30.34 -16.66
N GLY A 101 -8.28 31.32 -15.84
CA GLY A 101 -8.91 31.59 -14.54
C GLY A 101 -8.24 30.89 -13.37
N GLU A 102 -8.49 31.42 -12.17
CA GLU A 102 -7.96 30.90 -10.89
C GLU A 102 -8.31 29.43 -10.62
N PRO A 103 -9.53 28.92 -10.94
CA PRO A 103 -9.86 27.50 -10.69
C PRO A 103 -8.91 26.56 -11.43
N VAL A 104 -8.66 26.78 -12.72
CA VAL A 104 -7.73 25.95 -13.51
C VAL A 104 -6.31 26.05 -12.99
N ALA A 105 -5.82 27.26 -12.69
CA ALA A 105 -4.47 27.47 -12.18
C ALA A 105 -4.25 26.76 -10.83
N ASN A 106 -5.24 26.80 -9.93
CA ASN A 106 -5.19 26.10 -8.64
C ASN A 106 -5.18 24.57 -8.79
N ILE A 107 -5.92 24.03 -9.76
CA ILE A 107 -5.89 22.60 -10.07
C ILE A 107 -4.51 22.20 -10.57
N VAL A 108 -3.96 22.91 -11.55
CA VAL A 108 -2.63 22.64 -12.13
C VAL A 108 -1.55 22.73 -11.06
N GLU A 109 -1.56 23.76 -10.20
CA GLU A 109 -0.61 23.86 -9.08
C GLU A 109 -0.77 22.72 -8.08
N GLY A 110 -2.00 22.28 -7.81
CA GLY A 110 -2.30 21.13 -6.95
C GLY A 110 -1.74 19.81 -7.48
N VAL A 111 -1.71 19.64 -8.80
CA VAL A 111 -1.14 18.47 -9.48
C VAL A 111 0.39 18.51 -9.50
N THR A 112 0.99 19.71 -9.54
CA THR A 112 2.44 19.94 -9.66
C THR A 112 3.19 19.47 -8.39
N LYS A 113 4.33 18.81 -8.55
CA LYS A 113 5.19 18.36 -7.43
C LYS A 113 5.95 19.51 -6.78
N LEU A 114 6.42 19.29 -5.54
CA LEU A 114 7.29 20.22 -4.82
C LEU A 114 8.75 20.07 -5.31
N THR A 115 9.07 20.68 -6.44
CA THR A 115 10.43 20.58 -7.06
C THR A 115 11.47 21.51 -6.43
N ARG A 116 11.07 22.51 -5.65
CA ARG A 116 11.96 23.59 -5.15
C ARG A 116 12.49 23.39 -3.73
N VAL A 117 12.14 22.31 -3.05
CA VAL A 117 12.58 22.02 -1.67
C VAL A 117 13.68 20.98 -1.69
N GLN A 118 14.83 21.28 -1.08
CA GLN A 118 15.89 20.28 -0.89
C GLN A 118 15.49 19.32 0.24
N TYR A 119 15.25 18.08 -0.11
CA TYR A 119 14.91 17.01 0.84
C TYR A 119 16.15 16.25 1.28
N THR A 120 16.12 15.76 2.52
CA THR A 120 17.22 14.97 3.09
C THR A 120 17.24 13.52 2.59
N SER A 121 16.09 13.00 2.13
CA SER A 121 15.98 11.67 1.52
C SER A 121 14.90 11.65 0.43
N LYS A 122 14.95 10.63 -0.46
CA LYS A 122 13.90 10.39 -1.47
C LYS A 122 12.56 10.01 -0.83
N GLU A 123 12.61 9.35 0.31
CA GLU A 123 11.41 8.97 1.08
C GLU A 123 10.71 10.22 1.66
N ASP A 124 11.47 11.19 2.18
CA ASP A 124 10.92 12.47 2.68
C ASP A 124 10.29 13.28 1.54
N GLU A 125 10.92 13.29 0.36
CA GLU A 125 10.37 13.92 -0.85
C GLU A 125 9.05 13.28 -1.26
N GLN A 126 8.98 11.96 -1.32
CA GLN A 126 7.76 11.23 -1.69
C GLN A 126 6.64 11.47 -0.68
N MET A 127 6.96 11.48 0.62
CA MET A 127 5.98 11.74 1.67
C MET A 127 5.41 13.16 1.59
N GLU A 128 6.25 14.17 1.39
CA GLU A 128 5.79 15.54 1.32
C GLU A 128 5.01 15.83 0.03
N ASN A 129 5.40 15.23 -1.10
CA ASN A 129 4.63 15.30 -2.34
C ASN A 129 3.24 14.63 -2.19
N LEU A 130 3.17 13.47 -1.54
CA LEU A 130 1.89 12.82 -1.26
C LEU A 130 1.03 13.68 -0.32
N ARG A 131 1.63 14.27 0.71
CA ARG A 131 0.96 15.18 1.64
C ARG A 131 0.37 16.38 0.92
N LYS A 132 1.16 17.07 0.08
CA LYS A 132 0.69 18.20 -0.73
C LYS A 132 -0.48 17.79 -1.61
N MET A 133 -0.36 16.65 -2.29
CA MET A 133 -1.41 16.13 -3.15
C MET A 133 -2.71 15.87 -2.38
N LEU A 134 -2.64 15.26 -1.19
CA LEU A 134 -3.81 15.02 -0.35
C LEU A 134 -4.44 16.33 0.17
N MET A 135 -3.62 17.32 0.50
CA MET A 135 -4.11 18.66 0.88
C MET A 135 -4.79 19.39 -0.28
N ALA A 136 -4.22 19.31 -1.48
CA ALA A 136 -4.83 19.87 -2.68
C ALA A 136 -6.14 19.16 -3.03
N MET A 137 -6.18 17.82 -2.93
CA MET A 137 -7.38 17.01 -3.11
C MET A 137 -8.51 17.40 -2.16
N ALA A 138 -8.18 17.76 -0.91
CA ALA A 138 -9.18 18.19 0.05
C ALA A 138 -9.80 19.54 -0.26
N LYS A 139 -9.06 20.40 -0.97
CA LYS A 139 -9.58 21.66 -1.49
C LYS A 139 -10.38 21.44 -2.78
N ASP A 140 -9.85 20.63 -3.69
CA ASP A 140 -10.48 20.29 -4.96
C ASP A 140 -10.15 18.86 -5.38
N ILE A 141 -11.18 18.02 -5.42
CA ILE A 141 -11.05 16.59 -5.79
C ILE A 141 -10.52 16.40 -7.21
N ARG A 142 -10.72 17.36 -8.12
CA ARG A 142 -10.28 17.29 -9.51
C ARG A 142 -8.77 17.09 -9.63
N VAL A 143 -8.01 17.60 -8.66
CA VAL A 143 -6.55 17.40 -8.57
C VAL A 143 -6.18 15.92 -8.57
N ILE A 144 -6.83 15.10 -7.75
CA ILE A 144 -6.51 13.67 -7.69
C ILE A 144 -7.03 12.90 -8.92
N LEU A 145 -8.16 13.31 -9.48
CA LEU A 145 -8.70 12.69 -10.69
C LEU A 145 -7.76 12.88 -11.88
N ILE A 146 -7.23 14.09 -12.06
CA ILE A 146 -6.21 14.39 -13.08
C ILE A 146 -4.91 13.63 -12.78
N LYS A 147 -4.50 13.55 -11.51
CA LYS A 147 -3.29 12.80 -11.13
C LYS A 147 -3.40 11.29 -11.37
N ILE A 148 -4.62 10.73 -11.25
CA ILE A 148 -4.89 9.34 -11.63
C ILE A 148 -4.83 9.18 -13.15
N ALA A 149 -5.34 10.15 -13.93
CA ALA A 149 -5.25 10.14 -15.40
C ALA A 149 -3.80 10.21 -15.89
N ASP A 150 -2.99 11.12 -15.32
CA ASP A 150 -1.54 11.22 -15.53
C ASP A 150 -0.84 9.89 -15.23
N ARG A 151 -1.09 9.33 -14.03
CA ARG A 151 -0.48 8.06 -13.62
C ARG A 151 -0.85 6.91 -14.54
N LEU A 152 -2.11 6.84 -14.97
CA LEU A 152 -2.59 5.78 -15.86
C LEU A 152 -1.89 5.85 -17.21
N HIS A 153 -1.75 7.05 -17.80
CA HIS A 153 -1.00 7.20 -19.04
C HIS A 153 0.49 6.88 -18.86
N ASN A 154 1.10 7.32 -17.75
CA ASN A 154 2.48 7.00 -17.44
C ASN A 154 2.69 5.48 -17.29
N MET A 155 1.76 4.74 -16.69
CA MET A 155 1.82 3.28 -16.59
C MET A 155 1.64 2.59 -17.95
N ARG A 156 0.78 3.09 -18.83
CA ARG A 156 0.61 2.58 -20.20
C ARG A 156 1.89 2.70 -21.05
N THR A 157 2.69 3.74 -20.80
CA THR A 157 3.95 4.01 -21.52
C THR A 157 5.20 3.57 -20.75
N MET A 158 5.06 2.78 -19.69
CA MET A 158 6.15 2.40 -18.79
C MET A 158 7.22 1.51 -19.45
N ALA A 159 6.88 0.83 -20.54
CA ALA A 159 7.81 -0.05 -21.28
C ALA A 159 9.09 0.68 -21.77
N TYR A 160 9.01 1.98 -21.99
CA TYR A 160 10.16 2.78 -22.46
C TYR A 160 11.06 3.31 -21.33
N GLN A 161 10.73 3.02 -20.07
CA GLN A 161 11.53 3.41 -18.90
C GLN A 161 12.55 2.31 -18.54
N THR A 162 13.58 2.71 -17.74
CA THR A 162 14.52 1.74 -17.19
C THR A 162 13.84 0.79 -16.20
N GLU A 163 14.34 -0.44 -16.05
CA GLU A 163 13.78 -1.45 -15.13
C GLU A 163 13.64 -0.93 -13.70
N GLU A 164 14.63 -0.17 -13.21
CA GLU A 164 14.58 0.45 -11.88
C GLU A 164 13.37 1.41 -11.75
N LYS A 165 13.17 2.28 -12.76
CA LYS A 165 12.02 3.21 -12.78
C LYS A 165 10.71 2.48 -12.97
N GLN A 166 10.66 1.46 -13.83
CA GLN A 166 9.49 0.61 -14.01
C GLN A 166 9.03 0.04 -12.67
N ARG A 167 9.96 -0.56 -11.93
CA ARG A 167 9.67 -1.16 -10.63
C ARG A 167 9.27 -0.13 -9.58
N GLN A 168 10.03 0.98 -9.46
CA GLN A 168 9.74 2.05 -8.50
C GLN A 168 8.35 2.66 -8.73
N LYS A 169 8.03 2.99 -9.98
CA LYS A 169 6.75 3.62 -10.33
C LYS A 169 5.58 2.64 -10.22
N SER A 170 5.79 1.36 -10.50
CA SER A 170 4.79 0.32 -10.31
C SER A 170 4.49 0.09 -8.83
N LEU A 171 5.51 0.10 -7.96
CA LEU A 171 5.32 -0.01 -6.52
C LEU A 171 4.54 1.19 -5.96
N GLU A 172 4.93 2.41 -6.33
CA GLU A 172 4.21 3.64 -5.98
C GLU A 172 2.75 3.58 -6.45
N THR A 173 2.50 3.05 -7.65
CA THR A 173 1.16 2.88 -8.21
C THR A 173 0.32 1.91 -7.37
N MET A 174 0.89 0.76 -6.99
CA MET A 174 0.21 -0.24 -6.16
C MET A 174 -0.03 0.24 -4.73
N GLU A 175 0.92 0.98 -4.15
CA GLU A 175 0.83 1.40 -2.75
C GLU A 175 0.02 2.69 -2.54
N ILE A 176 -0.14 3.53 -3.56
CA ILE A 176 -0.76 4.86 -3.41
C ILE A 176 -1.94 5.03 -4.36
N TYR A 177 -1.71 4.97 -5.68
CA TYR A 177 -2.72 5.38 -6.66
C TYR A 177 -3.86 4.38 -6.82
N ALA A 178 -3.58 3.08 -6.86
CA ALA A 178 -4.62 2.06 -6.99
C ALA A 178 -5.55 2.02 -5.76
N PRO A 179 -5.06 2.12 -4.50
CA PRO A 179 -5.91 2.28 -3.32
C PRO A 179 -6.74 3.56 -3.30
N ILE A 180 -6.18 4.71 -3.73
CA ILE A 180 -6.94 5.96 -3.85
C ILE A 180 -8.06 5.80 -4.89
N ALA A 181 -7.75 5.26 -6.08
CA ALA A 181 -8.75 4.98 -7.10
C ALA A 181 -9.87 4.05 -6.58
N HIS A 182 -9.49 3.05 -5.75
CA HIS A 182 -10.47 2.16 -5.12
C HIS A 182 -11.40 2.90 -4.16
N ARG A 183 -10.87 3.77 -3.30
CA ARG A 183 -11.68 4.56 -2.35
C ARG A 183 -12.57 5.58 -3.03
N LEU A 184 -12.10 6.15 -4.14
CA LEU A 184 -12.89 7.05 -4.96
C LEU A 184 -13.92 6.30 -5.84
N GLY A 185 -14.00 4.96 -5.76
CA GLY A 185 -14.92 4.14 -6.52
C GLY A 185 -14.54 3.95 -7.99
N MET A 186 -13.39 4.44 -8.44
CA MET A 186 -12.92 4.42 -9.83
C MET A 186 -12.39 3.04 -10.22
N GLN A 187 -13.29 2.05 -10.31
CA GLN A 187 -12.89 0.65 -10.49
C GLN A 187 -12.14 0.40 -11.79
N ARG A 188 -12.51 1.08 -12.88
CA ARG A 188 -11.84 0.93 -14.17
C ARG A 188 -10.38 1.35 -14.09
N ALA A 189 -10.10 2.54 -13.56
CA ALA A 189 -8.74 3.04 -13.39
C ALA A 189 -7.93 2.17 -12.40
N LYS A 190 -8.55 1.75 -11.28
CA LYS A 190 -7.94 0.86 -10.30
C LYS A 190 -7.44 -0.43 -10.93
N TRP A 191 -8.30 -1.14 -11.66
CA TRP A 191 -7.95 -2.43 -12.24
C TRP A 191 -6.84 -2.32 -13.27
N GLU A 192 -6.90 -1.30 -14.13
CA GLU A 192 -5.87 -1.08 -15.14
C GLU A 192 -4.53 -0.72 -14.50
N LEU A 193 -4.53 0.13 -13.46
CA LEU A 193 -3.32 0.45 -12.69
C LEU A 193 -2.71 -0.78 -12.02
N GLU A 194 -3.55 -1.64 -11.41
CA GLU A 194 -3.12 -2.87 -10.75
C GLU A 194 -2.52 -3.87 -11.76
N ASP A 195 -3.17 -4.08 -12.92
CA ASP A 195 -2.70 -5.01 -13.94
C ASP A 195 -1.40 -4.53 -14.58
N LEU A 196 -1.30 -3.23 -14.94
CA LEU A 196 -0.08 -2.64 -15.48
C LEU A 196 1.08 -2.66 -14.47
N ALA A 197 0.81 -2.40 -13.19
CA ALA A 197 1.84 -2.44 -12.17
C ALA A 197 2.33 -3.88 -11.92
N LEU A 198 1.44 -4.88 -11.89
CA LEU A 198 1.81 -6.28 -11.74
C LEU A 198 2.77 -6.76 -12.84
N MET A 199 2.56 -6.30 -14.08
CA MET A 199 3.39 -6.67 -15.23
C MET A 199 4.88 -6.36 -14.99
N TYR A 200 5.21 -5.31 -14.23
CA TYR A 200 6.58 -4.91 -13.90
C TYR A 200 7.05 -5.36 -12.52
N LEU A 201 6.14 -5.62 -11.57
CA LEU A 201 6.47 -6.07 -10.22
C LEU A 201 6.71 -7.57 -10.13
N ASP A 202 5.89 -8.38 -10.80
CA ASP A 202 6.05 -9.83 -10.96
C ASP A 202 5.74 -10.27 -12.40
N PRO A 203 6.67 -10.04 -13.35
CA PRO A 203 6.47 -10.41 -14.76
C PRO A 203 6.20 -11.92 -14.93
N ALA A 204 6.81 -12.76 -14.08
CA ALA A 204 6.64 -14.21 -14.16
C ALA A 204 5.23 -14.63 -13.75
N GLY A 205 4.71 -14.09 -12.64
CA GLY A 205 3.34 -14.34 -12.19
C GLY A 205 2.30 -13.76 -13.14
N TYR A 206 2.55 -12.57 -13.71
CA TYR A 206 1.71 -11.98 -14.72
C TYR A 206 1.61 -12.87 -15.97
N LYS A 207 2.77 -13.34 -16.47
CA LYS A 207 2.86 -14.20 -17.64
C LYS A 207 2.18 -15.56 -17.42
N GLU A 208 2.42 -16.21 -16.28
CA GLU A 208 1.79 -17.50 -15.93
C GLU A 208 0.26 -17.42 -16.03
N ILE A 209 -0.34 -16.36 -15.47
CA ILE A 209 -1.78 -16.16 -15.49
C ILE A 209 -2.25 -15.85 -16.91
N THR A 210 -1.53 -14.98 -17.63
CA THR A 210 -1.89 -14.59 -19.00
C THR A 210 -1.82 -15.79 -19.95
N ASP A 211 -0.78 -16.60 -19.88
CA ASP A 211 -0.62 -17.80 -20.71
C ASP A 211 -1.73 -18.83 -20.41
N THR A 212 -2.05 -19.03 -19.12
CA THR A 212 -3.14 -19.93 -18.71
C THR A 212 -4.51 -19.44 -19.19
N LEU A 213 -4.77 -18.13 -19.11
CA LEU A 213 -6.01 -17.55 -19.64
C LEU A 213 -6.08 -17.66 -21.15
N ASN A 214 -4.98 -17.37 -21.86
CA ASN A 214 -4.93 -17.46 -23.32
C ASN A 214 -5.17 -18.90 -23.81
N TYR A 215 -4.60 -19.89 -23.15
CA TYR A 215 -4.87 -21.32 -23.47
C TYR A 215 -6.35 -21.69 -23.38
N ARG A 216 -7.11 -21.06 -22.48
CA ARG A 216 -8.54 -21.30 -22.27
C ARG A 216 -9.46 -20.29 -22.95
N MET A 217 -8.89 -19.28 -23.59
CA MET A 217 -9.63 -18.09 -24.06
C MET A 217 -10.79 -18.46 -24.99
N ASP A 218 -10.60 -19.37 -25.94
CA ASP A 218 -11.64 -19.75 -26.90
C ASP A 218 -12.79 -20.50 -26.20
N THR A 219 -12.47 -21.41 -25.28
CA THR A 219 -13.46 -22.13 -24.48
C THR A 219 -14.26 -21.16 -23.59
N LEU A 220 -13.56 -20.22 -22.93
CA LEU A 220 -14.19 -19.22 -22.07
C LEU A 220 -15.08 -18.26 -22.89
N LYS A 221 -14.62 -17.78 -24.04
CA LYS A 221 -15.41 -16.92 -24.92
C LYS A 221 -16.67 -17.61 -25.40
N THR A 222 -16.57 -18.88 -25.84
CA THR A 222 -17.72 -19.67 -26.29
C THR A 222 -18.73 -19.86 -25.16
N PHE A 223 -18.24 -20.25 -23.95
CA PHE A 223 -19.06 -20.36 -22.75
C PHE A 223 -19.78 -19.04 -22.43
N MET A 224 -19.02 -17.94 -22.38
CA MET A 224 -19.56 -16.61 -22.06
C MET A 224 -20.61 -16.15 -23.07
N SER A 225 -20.37 -16.34 -24.36
CA SER A 225 -21.34 -16.01 -25.42
C SER A 225 -22.63 -16.83 -25.28
N ASN A 226 -22.53 -18.14 -25.00
CA ASN A 226 -23.68 -19.01 -24.81
C ASN A 226 -24.51 -18.60 -23.58
N VAL A 227 -23.88 -18.33 -22.46
CA VAL A 227 -24.56 -17.89 -21.23
C VAL A 227 -25.20 -16.53 -21.42
N GLU A 228 -24.48 -15.57 -22.03
CA GLU A 228 -24.99 -14.22 -22.32
C GLU A 228 -26.24 -14.28 -23.19
N THR A 229 -26.22 -15.09 -24.25
CA THR A 229 -27.36 -15.28 -25.15
C THR A 229 -28.57 -15.90 -24.41
N LYS A 230 -28.34 -16.91 -23.56
CA LYS A 230 -29.40 -17.52 -22.75
C LYS A 230 -30.01 -16.52 -21.76
N ILE A 231 -29.19 -15.70 -21.08
CA ILE A 231 -29.67 -14.68 -20.15
C ILE A 231 -30.48 -13.63 -20.89
N LYS A 232 -29.97 -13.07 -22.01
CA LYS A 232 -30.64 -12.05 -22.80
C LYS A 232 -32.01 -12.56 -23.30
N LYS A 233 -32.06 -13.77 -23.83
CA LYS A 233 -33.31 -14.36 -24.34
C LYS A 233 -34.33 -14.52 -23.21
N ARG A 234 -33.94 -15.15 -22.09
CA ARG A 234 -34.88 -15.40 -20.97
C ARG A 234 -35.44 -14.09 -20.38
N LEU A 235 -34.59 -13.06 -20.23
CA LEU A 235 -35.02 -11.77 -19.68
C LEU A 235 -35.92 -11.02 -20.67
N ALA A 236 -35.66 -11.12 -21.98
CA ALA A 236 -36.53 -10.55 -23.01
C ALA A 236 -37.89 -11.26 -23.05
N ASP A 237 -37.94 -12.60 -22.89
CA ASP A 237 -39.18 -13.39 -22.82
C ASP A 237 -40.07 -12.96 -21.64
N GLU A 238 -39.47 -12.43 -20.56
CA GLU A 238 -40.18 -11.86 -19.39
C GLU A 238 -40.49 -10.34 -19.55
N GLY A 239 -40.19 -9.78 -20.71
CA GLY A 239 -40.49 -8.36 -21.01
C GLY A 239 -39.52 -7.35 -20.36
N LEU A 240 -38.41 -7.80 -19.82
CA LEU A 240 -37.40 -6.94 -19.20
C LEU A 240 -36.40 -6.41 -20.25
N GLN A 241 -36.25 -5.09 -20.33
CA GLN A 241 -35.21 -4.47 -21.14
C GLN A 241 -33.93 -4.44 -20.35
N VAL A 242 -32.91 -5.18 -20.82
CA VAL A 242 -31.64 -5.32 -20.12
C VAL A 242 -30.47 -5.19 -21.07
N THR A 243 -29.37 -4.68 -20.56
CA THR A 243 -28.06 -4.77 -21.21
C THR A 243 -27.18 -5.74 -20.45
N VAL A 244 -26.66 -6.74 -21.14
CA VAL A 244 -25.80 -7.76 -20.53
C VAL A 244 -24.40 -7.63 -21.10
N TYR A 245 -23.42 -7.49 -20.22
CA TYR A 245 -22.00 -7.52 -20.53
C TYR A 245 -21.35 -8.70 -19.86
N SER A 246 -20.50 -9.41 -20.59
CA SER A 246 -19.66 -10.46 -20.05
C SER A 246 -18.21 -9.99 -19.93
N ARG A 247 -17.48 -10.43 -18.90
CA ARG A 247 -16.06 -10.13 -18.74
C ARG A 247 -15.33 -11.23 -18.01
N ILE A 248 -14.04 -11.36 -18.32
CA ILE A 248 -13.09 -12.13 -17.54
C ILE A 248 -12.51 -11.22 -16.43
N LYS A 249 -12.26 -11.80 -15.26
CA LYS A 249 -11.70 -11.09 -14.12
C LYS A 249 -10.28 -10.59 -14.44
N HIS A 250 -9.92 -9.44 -13.89
CA HIS A 250 -8.61 -8.81 -14.09
C HIS A 250 -7.46 -9.67 -13.56
N ILE A 251 -6.31 -9.58 -14.22
CA ILE A 251 -5.13 -10.42 -13.97
C ILE A 251 -4.67 -10.26 -12.51
N TYR A 252 -4.55 -9.03 -11.99
CA TYR A 252 -4.16 -8.82 -10.59
C TYR A 252 -5.17 -9.41 -9.59
N SER A 253 -6.47 -9.36 -9.89
CA SER A 253 -7.48 -9.97 -9.03
C SER A 253 -7.39 -11.50 -8.99
N ILE A 254 -7.00 -12.13 -10.11
CA ILE A 254 -6.70 -13.56 -10.19
C ILE A 254 -5.42 -13.85 -9.41
N TYR A 255 -4.35 -13.10 -9.67
CA TYR A 255 -3.07 -13.17 -9.00
C TYR A 255 -3.22 -13.16 -7.47
N ARG A 256 -3.95 -12.17 -6.94
CA ARG A 256 -4.20 -12.05 -5.50
C ARG A 256 -4.90 -13.28 -4.93
N LYS A 257 -5.88 -13.86 -5.63
CA LYS A 257 -6.57 -15.07 -5.17
C LYS A 257 -5.68 -16.30 -5.22
N MET A 258 -4.91 -16.46 -6.27
CA MET A 258 -4.00 -17.61 -6.40
C MET A 258 -2.91 -17.56 -5.33
N TYR A 259 -2.28 -16.42 -5.12
CA TYR A 259 -1.08 -16.33 -4.27
C TYR A 259 -1.37 -15.95 -2.81
N ALA A 260 -2.36 -15.09 -2.53
CA ALA A 260 -2.73 -14.74 -1.16
C ALA A 260 -3.64 -15.80 -0.51
N GLN A 261 -4.57 -16.39 -1.27
CA GLN A 261 -5.50 -17.41 -0.79
C GLN A 261 -5.07 -18.85 -1.13
N LYS A 262 -3.95 -19.02 -1.86
CA LYS A 262 -3.40 -20.32 -2.31
C LYS A 262 -4.40 -21.17 -3.10
N LEU A 263 -5.24 -20.50 -3.88
CA LEU A 263 -6.21 -21.16 -4.75
C LEU A 263 -5.56 -21.49 -6.10
N ASP A 264 -5.89 -22.65 -6.65
CA ASP A 264 -5.66 -22.91 -8.07
C ASP A 264 -6.65 -22.08 -8.93
N ILE A 265 -6.27 -21.77 -10.15
CA ILE A 265 -7.13 -21.02 -11.09
C ILE A 265 -8.49 -21.69 -11.30
N ASN A 266 -8.54 -23.03 -11.20
CA ASN A 266 -9.79 -23.82 -11.27
C ASN A 266 -10.68 -23.63 -10.01
N GLY A 267 -10.10 -23.22 -8.89
CA GLY A 267 -10.81 -22.91 -7.64
C GLY A 267 -11.38 -21.50 -7.60
N ILE A 268 -11.18 -20.68 -8.65
CA ILE A 268 -11.70 -19.30 -8.71
C ILE A 268 -13.10 -19.32 -9.34
N PHE A 269 -14.12 -19.36 -8.49
CA PHE A 269 -15.54 -19.41 -8.90
C PHE A 269 -16.08 -18.19 -9.63
N ASP A 270 -15.38 -17.07 -9.61
CA ASP A 270 -15.76 -15.79 -10.21
C ASP A 270 -14.78 -15.34 -11.33
N LEU A 271 -14.19 -16.30 -12.02
CA LEU A 271 -13.31 -16.03 -13.18
C LEU A 271 -14.09 -15.37 -14.32
N CYS A 272 -15.30 -15.87 -14.58
CA CYS A 272 -16.24 -15.28 -15.52
C CYS A 272 -17.31 -14.51 -14.74
N ALA A 273 -17.59 -13.29 -15.16
CA ALA A 273 -18.63 -12.47 -14.59
C ALA A 273 -19.54 -11.87 -15.66
N PHE A 274 -20.85 -11.84 -15.38
CA PHE A 274 -21.85 -11.21 -16.21
C PHE A 274 -22.43 -10.02 -15.47
N ARG A 275 -22.53 -8.89 -16.16
CA ARG A 275 -23.23 -7.70 -15.66
C ARG A 275 -24.54 -7.57 -16.38
N VAL A 276 -25.60 -7.53 -15.59
CA VAL A 276 -26.95 -7.26 -16.08
C VAL A 276 -27.33 -5.86 -15.61
N ILE A 277 -27.56 -4.97 -16.55
CA ILE A 277 -27.91 -3.59 -16.28
C ILE A 277 -29.37 -3.40 -16.62
N VAL A 278 -30.11 -2.82 -15.69
CA VAL A 278 -31.55 -2.57 -15.74
C VAL A 278 -31.85 -1.09 -15.42
N ASP A 279 -33.08 -0.67 -15.59
CA ASP A 279 -33.45 0.72 -15.37
C ASP A 279 -33.82 1.01 -13.91
N THR A 280 -34.45 0.06 -13.20
CA THR A 280 -34.95 0.30 -11.84
C THR A 280 -34.42 -0.70 -10.81
N ILE A 281 -34.42 -0.31 -9.53
CA ILE A 281 -34.05 -1.20 -8.42
C ILE A 281 -34.96 -2.43 -8.33
N PRO A 282 -36.29 -2.34 -8.42
CA PRO A 282 -37.16 -3.52 -8.46
C PRO A 282 -36.75 -4.52 -9.55
N ASP A 283 -36.38 -4.04 -10.74
CA ASP A 283 -35.92 -4.92 -11.81
C ASP A 283 -34.62 -5.66 -11.46
N CYS A 284 -33.76 -5.07 -10.64
CA CYS A 284 -32.57 -5.78 -10.14
C CYS A 284 -32.96 -7.07 -9.40
N TYR A 285 -33.97 -7.00 -8.54
CA TYR A 285 -34.42 -8.16 -7.75
C TYR A 285 -35.27 -9.13 -8.60
N ASN A 286 -36.03 -8.63 -9.60
CA ASN A 286 -36.69 -9.48 -10.57
C ASN A 286 -35.70 -10.32 -11.38
N VAL A 287 -34.66 -9.68 -11.89
CA VAL A 287 -33.58 -10.37 -12.61
C VAL A 287 -32.91 -11.40 -11.72
N LEU A 288 -32.66 -11.11 -10.45
CA LEU A 288 -32.08 -12.07 -9.51
C LEU A 288 -32.92 -13.33 -9.41
N GLY A 289 -34.24 -13.19 -9.27
CA GLY A 289 -35.18 -14.31 -9.22
C GLY A 289 -35.11 -15.19 -10.48
N ILE A 290 -35.12 -14.54 -11.65
CA ILE A 290 -35.01 -15.23 -12.96
C ILE A 290 -33.67 -15.95 -13.13
N ILE A 291 -32.57 -15.33 -12.72
CA ILE A 291 -31.24 -15.93 -12.77
C ILE A 291 -31.16 -17.17 -11.86
N HIS A 292 -31.79 -17.14 -10.68
CA HIS A 292 -31.83 -18.29 -9.77
C HIS A 292 -32.78 -19.40 -10.25
N ASP A 293 -33.79 -19.06 -11.05
CA ASP A 293 -34.64 -20.05 -11.77
C ASP A 293 -33.84 -20.73 -12.90
N MET A 294 -33.03 -19.98 -13.65
CA MET A 294 -32.20 -20.50 -14.74
C MET A 294 -31.01 -21.33 -14.28
N PHE A 295 -30.37 -20.94 -13.18
CA PHE A 295 -29.09 -21.48 -12.73
C PHE A 295 -29.09 -21.70 -11.22
N LYS A 296 -28.43 -22.76 -10.76
CA LYS A 296 -28.35 -23.08 -9.31
C LYS A 296 -27.37 -22.15 -8.59
N PRO A 297 -27.82 -21.38 -7.58
CA PRO A 297 -26.93 -20.52 -6.81
C PRO A 297 -26.00 -21.33 -5.91
N VAL A 298 -24.75 -20.82 -5.76
CA VAL A 298 -23.77 -21.39 -4.85
C VAL A 298 -24.03 -20.85 -3.42
N PRO A 299 -24.29 -21.70 -2.42
CA PRO A 299 -24.57 -21.26 -1.05
C PRO A 299 -23.47 -20.36 -0.48
N GLY A 300 -23.88 -19.31 0.25
CA GLY A 300 -22.96 -18.35 0.88
C GLY A 300 -22.22 -17.40 -0.06
N ARG A 301 -22.57 -17.40 -1.36
CA ARG A 301 -21.97 -16.53 -2.39
C ARG A 301 -22.89 -15.42 -2.87
N PHE A 302 -23.97 -15.17 -2.17
CA PHE A 302 -24.89 -14.05 -2.41
C PHE A 302 -24.44 -12.81 -1.62
N LYS A 303 -24.50 -11.63 -2.25
CA LYS A 303 -24.20 -10.34 -1.61
C LYS A 303 -25.10 -9.26 -2.17
N ASP A 304 -25.79 -8.55 -1.30
CA ASP A 304 -26.64 -7.43 -1.63
C ASP A 304 -25.97 -6.12 -1.24
N TYR A 305 -25.30 -5.47 -2.21
CA TYR A 305 -24.75 -4.14 -2.06
C TYR A 305 -25.67 -3.02 -2.53
N ILE A 306 -26.94 -3.31 -2.89
CA ILE A 306 -27.95 -2.29 -3.13
C ILE A 306 -28.53 -1.85 -1.79
N SER A 307 -28.92 -2.82 -0.95
CA SER A 307 -29.46 -2.57 0.39
C SER A 307 -28.37 -2.08 1.38
N THR A 308 -27.13 -2.55 1.20
CA THR A 308 -25.99 -2.16 2.04
C THR A 308 -24.82 -1.73 1.14
N PRO A 309 -24.82 -0.46 0.67
CA PRO A 309 -23.77 0.04 -0.21
C PRO A 309 -22.38 -0.02 0.43
N LYS A 310 -21.36 -0.25 -0.39
CA LYS A 310 -19.97 -0.15 0.08
C LYS A 310 -19.58 1.32 0.36
N PRO A 311 -18.57 1.59 1.20
CA PRO A 311 -18.12 2.95 1.51
C PRO A 311 -17.68 3.77 0.28
N ASN A 312 -17.22 3.09 -0.77
CA ASN A 312 -16.90 3.70 -2.05
C ASN A 312 -18.14 3.85 -2.96
N MET A 313 -19.33 3.83 -2.39
CA MET A 313 -20.65 3.95 -3.05
C MET A 313 -20.96 2.87 -4.09
N TYR A 314 -20.22 1.77 -4.07
CA TYR A 314 -20.51 0.65 -4.95
C TYR A 314 -21.81 -0.02 -4.57
N GLN A 315 -22.73 -0.13 -5.52
CA GLN A 315 -24.02 -0.80 -5.39
C GLN A 315 -24.22 -1.84 -6.50
N SER A 316 -24.58 -3.03 -6.14
CA SER A 316 -24.93 -4.13 -7.07
C SER A 316 -25.42 -5.32 -6.26
N VAL A 317 -26.32 -6.11 -6.80
CA VAL A 317 -26.60 -7.45 -6.30
C VAL A 317 -25.62 -8.42 -6.95
N HIS A 318 -24.94 -9.24 -6.17
CA HIS A 318 -24.01 -10.27 -6.64
C HIS A 318 -24.52 -11.66 -6.27
N THR A 319 -24.53 -12.54 -7.23
CA THR A 319 -24.77 -13.96 -7.00
C THR A 319 -23.79 -14.79 -7.81
N THR A 320 -23.27 -15.87 -7.23
CA THR A 320 -22.50 -16.88 -7.96
C THR A 320 -23.38 -18.06 -8.26
N VAL A 321 -23.44 -18.45 -9.51
CA VAL A 321 -24.29 -19.56 -9.98
C VAL A 321 -23.47 -20.58 -10.78
N ILE A 322 -24.01 -21.78 -10.95
CA ILE A 322 -23.38 -22.84 -11.72
C ILE A 322 -24.12 -23.02 -13.03
N GLY A 323 -23.40 -22.91 -14.15
CA GLY A 323 -23.93 -23.13 -15.50
C GLY A 323 -24.20 -24.62 -15.80
N SER A 324 -24.89 -24.87 -16.90
CA SER A 324 -25.18 -26.23 -17.39
C SER A 324 -23.94 -27.11 -17.64
N GLU A 325 -22.79 -26.46 -17.86
CA GLU A 325 -21.50 -27.10 -18.11
C GLU A 325 -20.69 -27.35 -16.81
N GLY A 326 -21.30 -27.08 -15.63
CA GLY A 326 -20.63 -27.18 -14.34
C GLY A 326 -19.64 -26.05 -14.02
N ILE A 327 -19.53 -25.04 -14.90
CA ILE A 327 -18.64 -23.89 -14.72
C ILE A 327 -19.35 -22.84 -13.85
N PRO A 328 -18.77 -22.46 -12.71
CA PRO A 328 -19.31 -21.37 -11.89
C PRO A 328 -19.00 -20.02 -12.49
N PHE A 329 -19.94 -19.08 -12.35
CA PHE A 329 -19.78 -17.68 -12.77
C PHE A 329 -20.53 -16.73 -11.85
N GLU A 330 -20.07 -15.50 -11.78
CA GLU A 330 -20.71 -14.42 -11.02
C GLU A 330 -21.67 -13.63 -11.90
N VAL A 331 -22.86 -13.33 -11.38
CA VAL A 331 -23.80 -12.38 -12.00
C VAL A 331 -23.89 -11.15 -11.08
N GLN A 332 -23.62 -9.98 -11.68
CA GLN A 332 -23.70 -8.67 -11.05
C GLN A 332 -24.87 -7.89 -11.65
N ILE A 333 -25.86 -7.58 -10.84
CA ILE A 333 -27.10 -6.94 -11.29
C ILE A 333 -27.15 -5.53 -10.68
N ARG A 334 -27.40 -4.51 -11.51
CA ARG A 334 -27.40 -3.11 -11.06
C ARG A 334 -28.10 -2.20 -12.07
N THR A 335 -28.50 -1.00 -11.64
CA THR A 335 -29.05 0.02 -12.53
C THR A 335 -27.97 0.74 -13.33
N TRP A 336 -28.36 1.52 -14.35
CA TRP A 336 -27.45 2.36 -15.10
C TRP A 336 -26.72 3.40 -14.26
N GLU A 337 -27.39 3.96 -13.25
CA GLU A 337 -26.79 4.90 -12.31
C GLU A 337 -25.71 4.21 -11.45
N MET A 338 -26.04 3.05 -10.86
CA MET A 338 -25.11 2.24 -10.12
C MET A 338 -23.93 1.77 -10.98
N HIS A 339 -24.17 1.50 -12.27
CA HIS A 339 -23.12 1.10 -13.21
C HIS A 339 -22.13 2.23 -13.42
N ARG A 340 -22.60 3.44 -13.67
CA ARG A 340 -21.73 4.62 -13.84
C ARG A 340 -20.94 4.91 -12.59
N THR A 341 -21.58 4.90 -11.43
CA THR A 341 -20.93 5.08 -10.12
C THR A 341 -19.86 4.00 -9.87
N ALA A 342 -20.13 2.74 -10.24
CA ALA A 342 -19.17 1.65 -10.08
C ALA A 342 -17.95 1.74 -11.01
N GLU A 343 -18.10 2.26 -12.25
CA GLU A 343 -16.98 2.38 -13.21
C GLU A 343 -16.12 3.61 -12.96
N TYR A 344 -16.74 4.77 -12.71
CA TYR A 344 -16.07 6.07 -12.64
C TYR A 344 -16.04 6.66 -11.23
N GLY A 345 -16.71 6.03 -10.26
CA GLY A 345 -16.73 6.49 -8.87
C GLY A 345 -17.29 7.90 -8.73
N ILE A 346 -16.56 8.70 -7.95
CA ILE A 346 -16.96 10.09 -7.69
C ILE A 346 -17.01 10.96 -8.96
N ALA A 347 -16.23 10.65 -9.98
CA ALA A 347 -16.25 11.35 -11.25
C ALA A 347 -17.61 11.27 -11.95
N ALA A 348 -18.38 10.19 -11.76
CA ALA A 348 -19.71 10.04 -12.35
C ALA A 348 -20.72 11.10 -11.87
N HIS A 349 -20.51 11.68 -10.68
CA HIS A 349 -21.41 12.70 -10.12
C HIS A 349 -21.20 14.11 -10.70
N TRP A 350 -20.04 14.39 -11.31
CA TRP A 350 -19.76 15.68 -11.91
C TRP A 350 -20.59 15.94 -13.16
N LYS A 351 -20.90 14.90 -13.93
CA LYS A 351 -21.71 15.01 -15.15
C LYS A 351 -23.14 15.52 -14.91
N TYR A 352 -23.69 15.33 -13.71
CA TYR A 352 -25.05 15.76 -13.36
C TYR A 352 -25.15 17.23 -12.92
N LYS A 353 -24.03 17.83 -12.44
CA LYS A 353 -24.01 19.22 -11.94
C LYS A 353 -23.92 20.26 -13.07
N ILE A 354 -23.45 19.89 -14.24
CA ILE A 354 -23.29 20.80 -15.40
C ILE A 354 -24.64 21.19 -16.03
N GLY A 355 -25.71 20.43 -15.80
CA GLY A 355 -27.04 20.69 -16.38
C GLY A 355 -28.00 21.54 -15.54
N SER A 356 -27.62 21.94 -14.30
CA SER A 356 -28.46 22.78 -13.45
C SER A 356 -27.66 24.00 -12.97
N ALA A 357 -27.96 25.16 -13.58
CA ALA A 357 -27.50 26.47 -13.08
C ALA A 357 -28.07 26.69 -11.68
N ALA A 358 -27.39 26.27 -10.64
CA ALA A 358 -27.67 26.60 -9.25
C ALA A 358 -26.41 26.52 -8.43
N GLU A 359 -26.17 27.63 -7.75
CA GLU A 359 -25.12 27.91 -6.77
C GLU A 359 -24.69 26.73 -5.90
N THR A 360 -23.41 26.67 -5.68
CA THR A 360 -22.64 25.84 -4.74
C THR A 360 -23.30 25.71 -3.36
N VAL A 361 -24.25 24.85 -3.23
CA VAL A 361 -24.66 24.31 -1.93
C VAL A 361 -24.29 22.84 -1.95
N VAL A 362 -23.22 22.51 -1.22
CA VAL A 362 -22.85 21.12 -0.87
C VAL A 362 -24.07 20.53 -0.15
N LYS A 363 -24.82 19.63 -0.79
CA LYS A 363 -25.91 18.92 -0.12
C LYS A 363 -25.32 17.93 0.89
N ASP A 364 -25.98 17.75 2.03
CA ASP A 364 -25.59 16.88 3.16
C ASP A 364 -25.04 15.48 2.78
N GLY A 365 -25.44 14.94 1.62
CA GLY A 365 -24.93 13.66 1.12
C GLY A 365 -23.51 13.68 0.50
N ASP A 366 -22.96 14.85 0.13
CA ASP A 366 -21.60 14.96 -0.41
C ASP A 366 -20.57 15.13 0.73
N GLU A 367 -20.98 15.59 1.91
CA GLU A 367 -20.10 15.69 3.09
C GLU A 367 -19.62 14.33 3.60
N GLU A 368 -20.45 13.31 3.57
CA GLU A 368 -20.07 11.94 3.94
C GLU A 368 -19.02 11.33 2.99
N LYS A 369 -19.11 11.66 1.70
CA LYS A 369 -18.19 11.15 0.65
C LYS A 369 -16.74 11.60 0.86
N PHE A 370 -16.56 12.79 1.45
CA PHE A 370 -15.24 13.37 1.74
C PHE A 370 -14.85 13.28 3.22
N ALA A 371 -15.68 12.68 4.06
CA ALA A 371 -15.41 12.56 5.49
C ALA A 371 -14.07 11.84 5.77
N TRP A 372 -13.65 10.91 4.94
CA TRP A 372 -12.37 10.25 5.07
C TRP A 372 -11.18 11.17 4.74
N VAL A 373 -11.31 12.03 3.71
CA VAL A 373 -10.28 13.02 3.37
C VAL A 373 -10.16 14.06 4.47
N ARG A 374 -11.30 14.53 4.99
CA ARG A 374 -11.35 15.48 6.12
C ARG A 374 -10.73 14.86 7.37
N ARG A 375 -11.08 13.61 7.71
CA ARG A 375 -10.45 12.86 8.81
C ARG A 375 -8.93 12.71 8.64
N LEU A 376 -8.48 12.51 7.42
CA LEU A 376 -7.07 12.44 7.07
C LEU A 376 -6.37 13.79 7.34
N LEU A 377 -6.99 14.90 6.97
CA LEU A 377 -6.45 16.24 7.22
C LEU A 377 -6.46 16.62 8.70
N GLU A 378 -7.51 16.27 9.43
CA GLU A 378 -7.59 16.47 10.88
C GLU A 378 -6.48 15.69 11.61
N SER A 379 -6.20 14.45 11.18
CA SER A 379 -5.10 13.65 11.73
C SER A 379 -3.72 14.22 11.41
N GLN A 380 -3.61 15.04 10.36
CA GLN A 380 -2.37 15.64 9.90
C GLN A 380 -1.87 16.79 10.76
N GLN A 381 -2.77 17.63 11.29
CA GLN A 381 -2.38 18.83 12.06
C GLN A 381 -1.58 18.49 13.31
N GLU A 382 -1.58 17.22 13.74
CA GLU A 382 -1.04 16.77 15.01
C GLU A 382 -0.09 15.56 14.91
N SER A 383 0.12 14.97 13.72
CA SER A 383 1.01 13.81 13.53
C SER A 383 2.24 14.14 12.69
N ASP A 384 3.36 13.51 13.05
CA ASP A 384 4.59 13.53 12.24
C ASP A 384 4.33 12.86 10.87
N ALA A 385 5.03 13.31 9.83
CA ALA A 385 4.86 12.84 8.45
C ALA A 385 4.90 11.30 8.30
N THR A 386 5.71 10.62 9.11
CA THR A 386 5.83 9.15 9.09
C THR A 386 4.64 8.46 9.74
N ASP A 387 4.13 8.98 10.88
CA ASP A 387 2.92 8.49 11.52
C ASP A 387 1.69 8.72 10.64
N PHE A 388 1.63 9.87 9.96
CA PHE A 388 0.59 10.18 8.98
C PHE A 388 0.58 9.16 7.84
N PHE A 389 1.75 8.85 7.26
CA PHE A 389 1.84 7.89 6.16
C PHE A 389 1.51 6.45 6.62
N HIS A 390 1.93 6.07 7.81
CA HIS A 390 1.60 4.76 8.39
C HIS A 390 0.09 4.62 8.64
N ASN A 391 -0.55 5.64 9.22
CA ASN A 391 -1.98 5.66 9.44
C ASN A 391 -2.76 5.68 8.11
N LEU A 392 -2.28 6.46 7.13
CA LEU A 392 -2.82 6.48 5.78
C LEU A 392 -2.79 5.09 5.13
N LYS A 393 -1.65 4.39 5.21
CA LYS A 393 -1.54 3.00 4.71
C LYS A 393 -2.54 2.09 5.41
N ILE A 394 -2.63 2.13 6.73
CA ILE A 394 -3.59 1.31 7.50
C ILE A 394 -5.01 1.58 7.03
N ASP A 395 -5.41 2.86 6.96
CA ASP A 395 -6.77 3.23 6.57
C ASP A 395 -7.07 2.96 5.08
N MET A 396 -6.06 2.94 4.21
CA MET A 396 -6.22 2.69 2.77
C MET A 396 -6.26 1.20 2.40
N PHE A 397 -5.57 0.33 3.15
CA PHE A 397 -5.40 -1.08 2.78
C PHE A 397 -6.21 -2.06 3.63
N ALA A 398 -6.82 -1.61 4.74
CA ALA A 398 -7.61 -2.50 5.58
C ALA A 398 -8.84 -3.00 4.81
N ASP A 399 -9.02 -4.32 4.73
CA ASP A 399 -10.34 -4.89 4.47
C ASP A 399 -11.29 -4.33 5.53
N GLU A 400 -12.56 -4.14 5.18
CA GLU A 400 -13.54 -3.47 6.05
C GLU A 400 -14.47 -4.48 6.72
N VAL A 401 -14.87 -4.17 7.96
CA VAL A 401 -15.89 -4.90 8.71
C VAL A 401 -17.07 -3.98 8.97
N PHE A 402 -18.29 -4.44 8.70
CA PHE A 402 -19.53 -3.72 8.91
C PHE A 402 -20.17 -4.22 10.21
N VAL A 403 -20.32 -3.33 11.15
CA VAL A 403 -20.95 -3.60 12.45
C VAL A 403 -22.14 -2.67 12.68
N PHE A 404 -23.05 -3.05 13.54
CA PHE A 404 -24.27 -2.31 13.77
C PHE A 404 -24.25 -1.66 15.16
N SER A 405 -24.78 -0.45 15.24
CA SER A 405 -25.19 0.11 16.53
C SER A 405 -26.46 -0.59 17.03
N PRO A 406 -26.79 -0.52 18.33
CA PRO A 406 -28.07 -1.03 18.86
C PRO A 406 -29.32 -0.39 18.22
N LYS A 407 -29.14 0.77 17.57
CA LYS A 407 -30.19 1.47 16.81
C LYS A 407 -30.31 0.99 15.37
N GLY A 408 -29.42 0.11 14.90
CA GLY A 408 -29.40 -0.39 13.55
C GLY A 408 -28.53 0.44 12.58
N ASP A 409 -27.79 1.47 13.06
CA ASP A 409 -26.89 2.22 12.19
C ASP A 409 -25.70 1.35 11.79
N VAL A 410 -25.38 1.34 10.53
CA VAL A 410 -24.21 0.61 10.00
C VAL A 410 -22.95 1.44 10.19
N ILE A 411 -21.96 0.89 10.88
CA ILE A 411 -20.67 1.52 11.11
C ILE A 411 -19.58 0.69 10.42
N ASN A 412 -18.81 1.34 9.56
CA ASN A 412 -17.72 0.75 8.83
C ASN A 412 -16.40 0.96 9.56
N LEU A 413 -15.65 -0.13 9.78
CA LEU A 413 -14.39 -0.15 10.49
C LEU A 413 -13.34 -0.97 9.69
N PRO A 414 -12.03 -0.73 9.89
CA PRO A 414 -11.02 -1.59 9.28
C PRO A 414 -11.09 -3.01 9.82
N ALA A 415 -10.79 -4.01 9.00
CA ALA A 415 -10.74 -5.40 9.43
C ALA A 415 -9.75 -5.58 10.59
N GLY A 416 -10.16 -6.36 11.58
CA GLY A 416 -9.43 -6.51 12.83
C GLY A 416 -9.72 -5.41 13.86
N ALA A 417 -10.64 -4.48 13.55
CA ALA A 417 -11.09 -3.46 14.49
C ALA A 417 -11.68 -4.06 15.76
N THR A 418 -11.63 -3.29 16.83
CA THR A 418 -12.03 -3.67 18.17
C THR A 418 -13.17 -2.77 18.68
N PRO A 419 -13.83 -3.10 19.79
CA PRO A 419 -14.82 -2.22 20.40
C PRO A 419 -14.30 -0.80 20.73
N ILE A 420 -12.99 -0.63 20.92
CA ILE A 420 -12.36 0.68 21.07
C ILE A 420 -12.50 1.48 19.77
N ASP A 421 -12.16 0.87 18.63
CA ASP A 421 -12.29 1.52 17.32
C ASP A 421 -13.73 1.94 17.05
N PHE A 422 -14.69 1.07 17.37
CA PHE A 422 -16.13 1.36 17.27
C PHE A 422 -16.52 2.56 18.14
N ALA A 423 -16.10 2.61 19.41
CA ALA A 423 -16.43 3.70 20.32
C ALA A 423 -15.91 5.06 19.81
N TYR A 424 -14.68 5.10 19.31
CA TYR A 424 -14.07 6.30 18.75
C TYR A 424 -14.61 6.66 17.36
N SER A 425 -15.19 5.73 16.62
CA SER A 425 -15.86 6.03 15.35
C SER A 425 -17.16 6.79 15.57
N ILE A 426 -17.91 6.47 16.63
CA ILE A 426 -19.13 7.19 17.01
C ILE A 426 -18.79 8.63 17.41
N HIS A 427 -18.02 8.80 18.47
CA HIS A 427 -17.58 10.11 18.95
C HIS A 427 -16.43 10.00 19.94
N SER A 428 -15.51 10.99 19.96
CA SER A 428 -14.38 11.01 20.90
C SER A 428 -14.80 10.97 22.36
N ALA A 429 -15.93 11.61 22.72
CA ALA A 429 -16.46 11.56 24.09
C ALA A 429 -16.90 10.15 24.48
N VAL A 430 -17.48 9.37 23.55
CA VAL A 430 -17.89 7.98 23.80
C VAL A 430 -16.64 7.12 24.03
N GLY A 431 -15.64 7.22 23.19
CA GLY A 431 -14.37 6.53 23.36
C GLY A 431 -13.67 6.88 24.67
N ASN A 432 -13.59 8.18 25.00
CA ASN A 432 -12.93 8.65 26.24
C ASN A 432 -13.66 8.25 27.53
N SER A 433 -14.97 8.03 27.48
CA SER A 433 -15.81 7.62 28.62
C SER A 433 -16.12 6.14 28.68
N MET A 434 -15.56 5.35 27.75
CA MET A 434 -15.79 3.91 27.64
C MET A 434 -15.22 3.16 28.84
N ILE A 435 -16.06 2.30 29.45
CA ILE A 435 -15.69 1.40 30.54
C ILE A 435 -15.84 -0.09 30.17
N GLY A 436 -16.47 -0.39 29.05
CA GLY A 436 -16.67 -1.75 28.56
C GLY A 436 -17.49 -1.76 27.28
N ALA A 437 -17.63 -2.94 26.68
CA ALA A 437 -18.47 -3.16 25.51
C ALA A 437 -19.22 -4.49 25.59
N SER A 438 -20.34 -4.57 24.89
CA SER A 438 -21.04 -5.82 24.60
C SER A 438 -21.20 -5.99 23.09
N VAL A 439 -21.05 -7.23 22.63
CA VAL A 439 -21.23 -7.64 21.23
C VAL A 439 -22.30 -8.72 21.20
N ASN A 440 -23.36 -8.51 20.40
CA ASN A 440 -24.49 -9.43 20.30
C ASN A 440 -25.11 -9.75 21.68
N GLY A 441 -25.16 -8.74 22.57
CA GLY A 441 -25.68 -8.85 23.93
C GLY A 441 -24.73 -9.50 24.96
N ARG A 442 -23.52 -9.89 24.58
CA ARG A 442 -22.51 -10.49 25.49
C ARG A 442 -21.38 -9.49 25.77
N ILE A 443 -20.97 -9.39 27.03
CA ILE A 443 -19.82 -8.55 27.41
C ILE A 443 -18.54 -9.16 26.80
N VAL A 444 -17.74 -8.31 26.16
CA VAL A 444 -16.48 -8.70 25.51
C VAL A 444 -15.31 -7.88 26.06
N ASN A 445 -14.09 -8.40 25.87
CA ASN A 445 -12.86 -7.66 26.17
C ASN A 445 -12.61 -6.57 25.13
N PHE A 446 -11.75 -5.59 25.46
CA PHE A 446 -11.41 -4.48 24.58
C PHE A 446 -10.64 -4.92 23.31
N ASP A 447 -9.97 -6.08 23.36
CA ASP A 447 -9.20 -6.68 22.25
C ASP A 447 -10.03 -7.64 21.38
N TYR A 448 -11.34 -7.77 21.65
CA TYR A 448 -12.24 -8.57 20.82
C TYR A 448 -12.22 -8.07 19.37
N VAL A 449 -12.00 -8.98 18.42
CA VAL A 449 -11.99 -8.64 16.98
C VAL A 449 -13.41 -8.70 16.43
N LEU A 450 -13.91 -7.54 16.02
CA LEU A 450 -15.27 -7.38 15.48
C LEU A 450 -15.43 -8.13 14.15
N GLN A 451 -16.59 -8.74 13.97
CA GLN A 451 -16.96 -9.50 12.77
C GLN A 451 -18.10 -8.78 12.02
N ASN A 452 -18.22 -9.08 10.70
CA ASN A 452 -19.35 -8.56 9.92
C ASN A 452 -20.70 -9.00 10.53
N GLY A 453 -21.57 -8.02 10.74
CA GLY A 453 -22.90 -8.25 11.28
C GLY A 453 -22.99 -8.16 12.81
N ASP A 454 -21.88 -7.94 13.52
CA ASP A 454 -21.90 -7.76 14.98
C ASP A 454 -22.68 -6.51 15.39
N ILE A 455 -23.54 -6.65 16.39
CA ILE A 455 -24.23 -5.53 17.05
C ILE A 455 -23.40 -5.13 18.26
N VAL A 456 -22.82 -3.92 18.22
CA VAL A 456 -21.87 -3.44 19.23
C VAL A 456 -22.50 -2.34 20.08
N GLU A 457 -22.49 -2.55 21.38
CA GLU A 457 -22.94 -1.58 22.37
C GLU A 457 -21.77 -1.15 23.26
N VAL A 458 -21.54 0.17 23.37
CA VAL A 458 -20.47 0.74 24.21
C VAL A 458 -21.07 1.17 25.56
N ARG A 459 -20.45 0.68 26.63
CA ARG A 459 -20.79 1.11 27.99
C ARG A 459 -19.88 2.26 28.38
N THR A 460 -20.51 3.38 28.77
CA THR A 460 -19.83 4.61 29.17
C THR A 460 -20.10 4.99 30.61
N SER A 461 -19.18 5.71 31.24
CA SER A 461 -19.34 6.28 32.58
C SER A 461 -18.85 7.72 32.60
N LYS A 462 -19.58 8.59 33.30
CA LYS A 462 -19.14 9.98 33.53
C LYS A 462 -17.84 10.05 34.37
N ASN A 463 -17.59 9.03 35.18
CA ASN A 463 -16.42 8.93 36.07
C ASN A 463 -15.31 8.09 35.45
N ALA A 464 -15.34 7.82 34.14
CA ALA A 464 -14.25 7.08 33.47
C ALA A 464 -12.94 7.86 33.55
N ALA A 465 -11.85 7.16 33.89
CA ALA A 465 -10.51 7.74 33.95
C ALA A 465 -9.95 8.19 32.59
N GLY A 466 -10.65 7.84 31.50
CA GLY A 466 -10.22 8.02 30.11
C GLY A 466 -9.53 6.77 29.56
N PRO A 467 -8.99 6.86 28.32
CA PRO A 467 -8.34 5.73 27.66
C PRO A 467 -7.07 5.28 28.39
N SER A 468 -6.82 3.98 28.39
CA SER A 468 -5.54 3.41 28.82
C SER A 468 -4.50 3.54 27.71
N ARG A 469 -3.19 3.59 28.05
CA ARG A 469 -2.10 3.57 27.07
C ARG A 469 -2.06 2.27 26.26
N ASP A 470 -2.47 1.15 26.85
CA ASP A 470 -2.56 -0.14 26.17
C ASP A 470 -3.54 -0.12 25.01
N TRP A 471 -4.54 0.79 25.04
CA TRP A 471 -5.48 0.96 23.95
C TRP A 471 -4.81 1.39 22.64
N LEU A 472 -3.65 2.04 22.69
CA LEU A 472 -2.85 2.36 21.49
C LEU A 472 -2.34 1.12 20.76
N ASN A 473 -2.16 0.00 21.48
CA ASN A 473 -1.73 -1.28 20.91
C ASN A 473 -2.92 -2.12 20.44
N ILE A 474 -4.07 -1.96 21.10
CA ILE A 474 -5.30 -2.71 20.83
C ILE A 474 -6.04 -2.12 19.62
N ALA A 475 -6.23 -0.78 19.60
CA ALA A 475 -6.93 -0.08 18.53
C ALA A 475 -6.21 -0.26 17.18
N LYS A 476 -6.98 -0.55 16.13
CA LYS A 476 -6.48 -0.78 14.76
C LYS A 476 -6.68 0.42 13.85
N SER A 477 -7.76 1.21 14.06
CA SER A 477 -8.02 2.39 13.23
C SER A 477 -7.06 3.53 13.54
N GLY A 478 -6.58 4.20 12.50
CA GLY A 478 -5.74 5.40 12.63
C GLY A 478 -6.45 6.52 13.39
N SER A 479 -7.76 6.67 13.17
CA SER A 479 -8.62 7.65 13.85
C SER A 479 -8.69 7.43 15.37
N ALA A 480 -8.94 6.21 15.84
CA ALA A 480 -8.99 5.91 17.28
C ALA A 480 -7.65 6.18 17.94
N ARG A 481 -6.54 5.71 17.34
CA ARG A 481 -5.18 5.92 17.86
C ARG A 481 -4.82 7.40 17.97
N THR A 482 -5.18 8.20 16.95
CA THR A 482 -4.95 9.65 16.96
C THR A 482 -5.74 10.33 18.06
N LYS A 483 -7.05 10.03 18.21
CA LYS A 483 -7.91 10.60 19.25
C LYS A 483 -7.44 10.22 20.67
N ILE A 484 -6.94 9.00 20.87
CA ILE A 484 -6.35 8.55 22.15
C ILE A 484 -5.06 9.34 22.44
N LYS A 485 -4.16 9.51 21.45
CA LYS A 485 -2.96 10.34 21.59
C LYS A 485 -3.29 11.77 21.97
N GLN A 486 -4.30 12.38 21.32
CA GLN A 486 -4.79 13.74 21.61
C GLN A 486 -5.29 13.88 23.04
N TRP A 487 -6.05 12.87 23.54
CA TRP A 487 -6.53 12.88 24.90
C TRP A 487 -5.38 12.91 25.92
N PHE A 488 -4.34 12.07 25.71
CA PHE A 488 -3.14 12.08 26.55
C PHE A 488 -2.38 13.39 26.47
N LYS A 489 -2.25 13.99 25.29
CA LYS A 489 -1.62 15.30 25.10
C LYS A 489 -2.32 16.40 25.92
N LYS A 490 -3.68 16.41 25.88
CA LYS A 490 -4.48 17.48 26.48
C LYS A 490 -4.64 17.33 28.00
N LYS A 491 -4.86 16.13 28.52
CA LYS A 491 -5.28 15.86 29.90
C LYS A 491 -4.16 15.75 30.91
N ARG A 492 -2.92 15.42 30.49
CA ARG A 492 -1.75 15.18 31.34
C ARG A 492 -0.50 15.90 30.84
N ARG A 493 -0.64 17.15 30.49
CA ARG A 493 0.49 17.89 29.88
C ARG A 493 1.73 17.95 30.76
N GLU A 494 1.57 18.25 32.06
CA GLU A 494 2.69 18.36 33.00
C GLU A 494 3.38 17.03 33.24
N GLU A 495 2.62 15.95 33.53
CA GLU A 495 3.17 14.60 33.68
C GLU A 495 3.90 14.13 32.39
N ASN A 496 3.37 14.51 31.22
CA ASN A 496 3.98 14.17 29.96
C ASN A 496 5.30 14.94 29.72
N ILE A 497 5.38 16.20 30.14
CA ILE A 497 6.63 16.99 30.06
C ILE A 497 7.71 16.33 30.92
N GLU A 498 7.43 16.03 32.20
CA GLU A 498 8.40 15.39 33.10
C GLU A 498 8.87 14.03 32.57
N ARG A 499 7.92 13.18 32.17
CA ARG A 499 8.24 11.86 31.65
C ARG A 499 9.03 11.93 30.35
N GLY A 500 8.62 12.81 29.42
CA GLY A 500 9.29 12.98 28.15
C GLY A 500 10.69 13.54 28.30
N ARG A 501 10.89 14.47 29.26
CA ARG A 501 12.19 15.01 29.63
C ARG A 501 13.13 13.89 30.12
N ALA A 502 12.66 13.05 31.05
CA ALA A 502 13.43 11.92 31.53
C ALA A 502 13.83 10.93 30.42
N MET A 503 12.90 10.62 29.53
CA MET A 503 13.16 9.74 28.36
C MET A 503 14.16 10.36 27.39
N PHE A 504 14.05 11.66 27.12
CA PHE A 504 14.94 12.39 26.22
C PHE A 504 16.36 12.51 26.79
N GLU A 505 16.50 12.89 28.09
CA GLU A 505 17.78 12.96 28.75
C GLU A 505 18.50 11.61 28.84
N SER A 506 17.75 10.53 29.06
CA SER A 506 18.29 9.16 29.01
C SER A 506 18.85 8.82 27.63
N GLU A 507 18.13 9.16 26.60
CA GLU A 507 18.56 8.87 25.22
C GLU A 507 19.73 9.76 24.78
N LEU A 508 19.79 11.03 25.23
CA LEU A 508 20.93 11.90 25.01
C LEU A 508 22.22 11.29 25.57
N LYS A 509 22.16 10.80 26.82
CA LYS A 509 23.31 10.11 27.45
C LYS A 509 23.74 8.88 26.68
N ASN A 510 22.77 8.09 26.16
CA ASN A 510 23.05 6.91 25.34
C ASN A 510 23.77 7.27 24.03
N LYS A 511 23.51 8.46 23.48
CA LYS A 511 24.14 8.96 22.25
C LYS A 511 25.39 9.81 22.47
N GLY A 512 25.83 9.96 23.73
CA GLY A 512 27.03 10.72 24.08
C GLY A 512 26.92 12.24 23.93
N LEU A 513 25.69 12.78 23.94
CA LEU A 513 25.40 14.22 23.87
C LEU A 513 25.08 14.75 25.27
N ARG A 514 25.40 16.03 25.53
CA ARG A 514 25.06 16.73 26.78
C ARG A 514 23.91 17.69 26.53
N MET A 515 23.13 18.00 27.57
CA MET A 515 22.06 18.97 27.50
C MET A 515 22.56 20.36 27.09
N ASP A 516 23.74 20.75 27.57
CA ASP A 516 24.37 22.04 27.25
C ASP A 516 24.59 22.23 25.74
N ASP A 517 24.88 21.12 25.02
CA ASP A 517 25.10 21.13 23.58
C ASP A 517 23.80 21.45 22.80
N ILE A 518 22.63 21.29 23.44
CA ILE A 518 21.29 21.46 22.83
C ILE A 518 20.62 22.74 23.31
N THR A 519 20.90 23.19 24.55
CA THR A 519 20.25 24.38 25.16
C THR A 519 20.94 25.71 24.82
N ASP A 520 21.96 25.72 23.96
CA ASP A 520 22.61 26.92 23.47
C ASP A 520 21.58 27.83 22.77
N GLU A 521 21.58 29.12 23.14
CA GLU A 521 20.57 30.10 22.67
C GLU A 521 20.57 30.29 21.15
N GLU A 522 21.70 30.11 20.48
CA GLU A 522 21.81 30.27 19.01
C GLU A 522 21.43 28.96 18.28
N VAL A 523 21.61 27.80 18.92
CA VAL A 523 21.45 26.48 18.32
C VAL A 523 20.05 25.91 18.56
N LEU A 524 19.47 26.10 19.74
CA LEU A 524 18.18 25.56 20.15
C LEU A 524 17.02 25.86 19.18
N PRO A 525 16.84 27.10 18.65
CA PRO A 525 15.75 27.36 17.72
C PRO A 525 15.86 26.57 16.41
N GLN A 526 17.09 26.31 15.96
CA GLN A 526 17.34 25.56 14.73
C GLN A 526 17.07 24.07 14.94
N LEU A 527 17.46 23.55 16.11
CA LEU A 527 17.18 22.15 16.52
C LEU A 527 15.67 21.91 16.68
N LEU A 528 14.95 22.82 17.34
CA LEU A 528 13.52 22.73 17.53
C LEU A 528 12.76 22.79 16.18
N LYS A 529 13.20 23.64 15.27
CA LYS A 529 12.65 23.70 13.91
C LYS A 529 12.85 22.37 13.17
N LYS A 530 14.00 21.71 13.35
CA LYS A 530 14.30 20.41 12.72
C LYS A 530 13.41 19.27 13.21
N VAL A 531 13.00 19.32 14.48
CA VAL A 531 12.07 18.35 15.05
C VAL A 531 10.60 18.81 14.97
N SER A 532 10.32 19.99 14.39
CA SER A 532 8.99 20.58 14.17
C SER A 532 8.23 20.91 15.46
N TYR A 533 8.93 21.44 16.47
CA TYR A 533 8.35 21.94 17.72
C TYR A 533 8.78 23.39 17.97
N THR A 534 7.95 24.14 18.73
CA THR A 534 8.22 25.54 19.06
C THR A 534 8.97 25.71 20.38
N SER A 535 8.90 24.71 21.27
CA SER A 535 9.58 24.70 22.56
C SER A 535 10.01 23.31 23.00
N LEU A 536 11.00 23.22 23.91
CA LEU A 536 11.43 21.97 24.53
C LEU A 536 10.29 21.31 25.31
N ASP A 537 9.46 22.08 26.01
CA ASP A 537 8.32 21.55 26.75
C ASP A 537 7.28 20.88 25.84
N GLU A 538 7.05 21.48 24.66
CA GLU A 538 6.16 20.88 23.68
C GLU A 538 6.72 19.56 23.11
N MET A 539 8.02 19.52 22.84
CA MET A 539 8.71 18.31 22.41
C MET A 539 8.72 17.25 23.52
N TYR A 540 9.01 17.63 24.78
CA TYR A 540 8.95 16.71 25.91
C TYR A 540 7.55 16.17 26.14
N ALA A 541 6.53 17.03 26.07
CA ALA A 541 5.15 16.57 26.14
C ALA A 541 4.85 15.54 25.04
N ALA A 542 5.32 15.79 23.80
CA ALA A 542 5.15 14.88 22.67
C ALA A 542 5.81 13.51 22.91
N ILE A 543 7.04 13.50 23.43
CA ILE A 543 7.75 12.27 23.80
C ILE A 543 7.00 11.55 24.94
N GLY A 544 6.56 12.28 25.94
CA GLY A 544 5.90 11.75 27.12
C GLY A 544 4.56 11.05 26.83
N TYR A 545 3.73 11.56 25.92
CA TYR A 545 2.48 10.89 25.53
C TYR A 545 2.67 9.85 24.40
N GLY A 546 3.89 9.72 23.84
CA GLY A 546 4.21 8.76 22.78
C GLY A 546 3.94 9.27 21.35
N GLY A 547 3.78 10.59 21.16
CA GLY A 547 3.64 11.23 19.85
C GLY A 547 4.94 11.24 19.05
N MET A 548 6.10 11.26 19.75
CA MET A 548 7.42 11.13 19.14
C MET A 548 8.29 10.17 19.96
N ALA A 549 9.09 9.36 19.32
CA ALA A 549 10.10 8.55 20.00
C ALA A 549 11.31 9.41 20.41
N ALA A 550 11.79 9.27 21.65
CA ALA A 550 12.97 9.99 22.15
C ALA A 550 14.21 9.78 21.27
N THR A 551 14.46 8.54 20.82
CA THR A 551 15.53 8.17 19.88
C THR A 551 15.49 8.97 18.59
N ARG A 552 14.29 9.22 18.05
CA ARG A 552 14.10 9.98 16.83
C ARG A 552 14.39 11.47 17.03
N ALA A 553 13.92 12.05 18.15
CA ALA A 553 14.20 13.43 18.50
C ALA A 553 15.71 13.66 18.63
N VAL A 554 16.38 12.81 19.40
CA VAL A 554 17.84 12.91 19.65
C VAL A 554 18.64 12.72 18.36
N ASN A 555 18.31 11.73 17.52
CA ASN A 555 19.02 11.51 16.27
C ASN A 555 18.88 12.73 15.31
N ARG A 556 17.67 13.30 15.15
CA ARG A 556 17.47 14.49 14.32
C ARG A 556 18.23 15.71 14.84
N MET A 557 18.24 15.92 16.14
CA MET A 557 19.01 17.01 16.76
C MET A 557 20.52 16.81 16.62
N LYS A 558 21.02 15.58 16.78
CA LYS A 558 22.42 15.22 16.57
C LYS A 558 22.88 15.50 15.14
N ASP A 559 22.09 15.13 14.16
CA ASP A 559 22.40 15.35 12.73
C ASP A 559 22.46 16.84 12.41
N GLU A 560 21.56 17.65 12.99
CA GLU A 560 21.58 19.11 12.80
C GLU A 560 22.70 19.78 13.55
N LEU A 561 23.03 19.36 14.77
CA LEU A 561 24.22 19.81 15.53
C LEU A 561 25.50 19.57 14.74
N ALA A 562 25.68 18.37 14.19
CA ALA A 562 26.83 18.05 13.35
C ALA A 562 26.92 18.98 12.14
N ARG A 563 25.80 19.29 11.51
CA ARG A 563 25.71 20.24 10.39
C ARG A 563 26.09 21.68 10.78
N LEU A 564 25.59 22.14 11.94
CA LEU A 564 25.88 23.48 12.46
C LEU A 564 27.37 23.63 12.85
N HIS A 565 27.94 22.62 13.48
CA HIS A 565 29.39 22.58 13.79
C HIS A 565 30.26 22.57 12.53
N HIS A 566 29.81 21.91 11.45
CA HIS A 566 30.49 21.98 10.15
C HIS A 566 30.37 23.34 9.46
N ALA A 567 29.28 24.07 9.71
CA ALA A 567 29.05 25.40 9.12
C ALA A 567 29.84 26.51 9.81
N SER A 568 30.17 26.39 11.10
CA SER A 568 30.90 27.37 11.89
C SER A 568 32.44 27.26 11.78
N GLY A 569 32.96 26.16 11.23
CA GLY A 569 34.41 25.97 11.03
C GLY A 569 34.88 26.52 9.67
N ARG A 570 35.66 27.61 9.68
CA ARG A 570 36.35 28.09 8.46
C ARG A 570 37.39 27.04 8.01
N LYS A 571 37.01 26.22 7.04
CA LYS A 571 37.94 25.28 6.37
C LYS A 571 38.78 25.99 5.30
N THR A 572 40.06 25.63 5.22
CA THR A 572 40.98 26.11 4.17
C THR A 572 40.57 25.58 2.80
N VAL A 573 40.94 26.30 1.72
CA VAL A 573 40.60 25.93 0.34
C VAL A 573 41.11 24.51 -0.03
N LEU A 574 42.21 24.09 0.57
CA LEU A 574 42.81 22.76 0.34
C LEU A 574 41.96 21.63 0.91
N GLU A 575 41.39 21.78 2.12
CA GLU A 575 40.48 20.80 2.75
C GLU A 575 39.17 20.65 1.97
N LYS A 576 38.65 21.77 1.39
CA LYS A 576 37.46 21.72 0.53
C LYS A 576 37.67 20.95 -0.77
N VAL A 577 38.89 21.00 -1.34
CA VAL A 577 39.24 20.30 -2.58
C VAL A 577 39.43 18.79 -2.32
N THR A 578 40.05 18.42 -1.19
CA THR A 578 40.25 17.00 -0.81
C THR A 578 38.92 16.33 -0.46
N GLU A 579 38.04 17.01 0.30
CA GLU A 579 36.69 16.49 0.60
C GLU A 579 35.78 16.40 -0.63
N ALA A 580 35.95 17.30 -1.60
CA ALA A 580 35.21 17.23 -2.86
C ALA A 580 35.67 16.04 -3.75
N ALA A 581 36.94 15.67 -3.67
CA ALA A 581 37.48 14.49 -4.34
C ALA A 581 37.01 13.19 -3.65
N GLU A 582 37.07 13.14 -2.31
CA GLU A 582 36.59 11.99 -1.52
C GLU A 582 35.07 11.81 -1.61
N ARG A 583 34.28 12.91 -1.70
CA ARG A 583 32.84 12.83 -1.95
C ARG A 583 32.50 12.31 -3.34
N ARG A 584 33.33 12.58 -4.35
CA ARG A 584 33.14 12.03 -5.71
C ARG A 584 33.46 10.52 -5.76
N GLU A 585 34.45 10.04 -5.00
CA GLU A 585 34.72 8.61 -4.87
C GLU A 585 33.66 7.89 -4.00
N GLN A 586 33.12 8.53 -2.96
CA GLN A 586 32.05 7.97 -2.13
C GLN A 586 30.66 7.99 -2.79
N GLN A 587 30.41 8.88 -3.74
CA GLN A 587 29.19 8.88 -4.55
C GLN A 587 29.17 7.77 -5.62
N ALA A 588 30.33 7.20 -5.97
CA ALA A 588 30.41 6.07 -6.89
C ALA A 588 30.10 4.71 -6.23
N GLN A 589 30.04 4.66 -4.88
CA GLN A 589 29.64 3.46 -4.14
C GLN A 589 28.37 3.77 -3.32
N LYS A 590 27.20 3.76 -3.95
CA LYS A 590 25.93 3.73 -3.24
C LYS A 590 25.83 2.42 -2.47
N LYS A 591 26.08 2.44 -1.17
CA LYS A 591 25.85 1.30 -0.28
C LYS A 591 24.35 1.07 -0.18
N VAL A 592 23.90 -0.04 -0.74
CA VAL A 592 22.58 -0.63 -0.47
C VAL A 592 22.45 -0.83 1.03
N LYS A 593 21.35 -0.35 1.64
CA LYS A 593 21.12 -0.55 3.09
C LYS A 593 20.72 -2.00 3.34
N PRO A 594 21.38 -2.71 4.25
CA PRO A 594 21.03 -4.10 4.56
C PRO A 594 19.67 -4.14 5.27
N VAL A 595 18.81 -5.08 4.85
CA VAL A 595 17.57 -5.42 5.53
C VAL A 595 17.80 -6.74 6.27
N HIS A 596 17.60 -6.78 7.58
CA HIS A 596 17.93 -7.95 8.41
C HIS A 596 19.33 -8.53 8.16
N GLY A 597 20.34 -7.66 7.98
CA GLY A 597 21.72 -8.08 7.78
C GLY A 597 22.04 -8.70 6.42
N VAL A 598 21.14 -8.61 5.43
CA VAL A 598 21.33 -9.13 4.07
C VAL A 598 21.22 -7.99 3.06
N LEU A 599 22.14 -8.00 2.08
CA LEU A 599 22.14 -7.13 0.91
C LEU A 599 21.58 -7.93 -0.27
N VAL A 600 20.59 -7.36 -0.95
CA VAL A 600 19.96 -7.98 -2.12
C VAL A 600 20.37 -7.17 -3.35
N GLU A 601 21.00 -7.79 -4.32
CA GLU A 601 21.45 -7.14 -5.55
C GLU A 601 20.24 -6.64 -6.36
N GLY A 602 20.19 -5.33 -6.62
CA GLY A 602 19.14 -4.71 -7.43
C GLY A 602 17.79 -4.48 -6.72
N LEU A 603 17.70 -4.69 -5.40
CA LEU A 603 16.46 -4.55 -4.63
C LEU A 603 16.69 -3.83 -3.31
N ASP A 604 16.37 -2.53 -3.27
CA ASP A 604 16.32 -1.77 -2.03
C ASP A 604 14.95 -1.98 -1.34
N ASN A 605 14.94 -2.21 -0.02
CA ASN A 605 13.73 -2.34 0.81
C ASN A 605 12.76 -3.51 0.45
N CYS A 606 13.27 -4.65 0.02
CA CYS A 606 12.44 -5.84 -0.11
C CYS A 606 12.22 -6.53 1.24
N LEU A 607 11.03 -7.10 1.43
CA LEU A 607 10.76 -7.95 2.59
C LEU A 607 11.64 -9.20 2.49
N ILE A 608 12.54 -9.39 3.47
CA ILE A 608 13.43 -10.56 3.55
C ILE A 608 12.88 -11.55 4.55
N LYS A 609 12.89 -12.83 4.17
CA LYS A 609 12.51 -13.93 5.03
C LYS A 609 13.53 -15.05 4.93
N PHE A 610 14.05 -15.50 6.08
CA PHE A 610 14.95 -16.64 6.10
C PHE A 610 14.20 -17.95 5.93
N SER A 611 14.67 -18.79 5.03
CA SER A 611 14.04 -20.05 4.70
C SER A 611 14.13 -21.07 5.83
N ARG A 612 13.00 -21.72 6.14
CA ARG A 612 12.94 -22.74 7.20
C ARG A 612 13.61 -24.07 6.79
N CYS A 613 13.81 -24.30 5.49
CA CYS A 613 14.37 -25.57 5.01
C CYS A 613 15.89 -25.69 5.23
N CYS A 614 16.61 -24.53 5.33
CA CYS A 614 18.07 -24.53 5.47
C CYS A 614 18.58 -23.54 6.53
N THR A 615 17.71 -22.69 7.11
CA THR A 615 17.99 -21.77 8.20
C THR A 615 19.37 -21.08 8.06
N PRO A 616 19.53 -20.19 7.06
CA PRO A 616 20.81 -19.53 6.81
C PRO A 616 21.17 -18.58 7.95
N ILE A 617 22.49 -18.50 8.27
CA ILE A 617 23.06 -17.63 9.30
C ILE A 617 24.27 -16.88 8.73
N PRO A 618 24.70 -15.75 9.33
CA PRO A 618 25.87 -15.01 8.86
C PRO A 618 27.10 -15.90 8.74
N GLY A 619 27.79 -15.75 7.59
CA GLY A 619 28.92 -16.59 7.21
C GLY A 619 28.57 -17.81 6.35
N ASP A 620 27.29 -18.09 6.11
CA ASP A 620 26.89 -19.05 5.07
C ASP A 620 26.91 -18.37 3.68
N ASP A 621 27.21 -19.14 2.64
CA ASP A 621 26.96 -18.73 1.27
C ASP A 621 25.46 -18.75 1.00
N ILE A 622 24.89 -17.60 0.63
CA ILE A 622 23.43 -17.42 0.53
C ILE A 622 23.00 -17.05 -0.89
N VAL A 623 21.74 -17.37 -1.18
CA VAL A 623 21.05 -17.02 -2.42
C VAL A 623 19.60 -16.63 -2.09
N GLY A 624 19.05 -15.65 -2.80
CA GLY A 624 17.70 -15.17 -2.64
C GLY A 624 16.76 -15.84 -3.63
N TYR A 625 15.59 -16.23 -3.17
CA TYR A 625 14.48 -16.69 -4.02
C TYR A 625 13.33 -15.69 -3.94
N ILE A 626 12.97 -15.07 -5.06
CA ILE A 626 11.83 -14.15 -5.13
C ILE A 626 10.55 -14.96 -4.97
N THR A 627 9.91 -14.81 -3.83
CA THR A 627 8.64 -15.47 -3.53
C THR A 627 7.47 -14.71 -4.12
N ARG A 628 6.40 -15.40 -4.45
CA ARG A 628 5.18 -14.83 -5.02
C ARG A 628 4.42 -14.06 -3.92
N GLY A 629 4.61 -12.74 -3.86
CA GLY A 629 3.89 -11.84 -2.95
C GLY A 629 4.37 -11.80 -1.48
N GLN A 630 5.50 -12.47 -1.12
CA GLN A 630 6.04 -12.47 0.24
C GLN A 630 7.50 -12.00 0.34
N GLY A 631 8.01 -11.29 -0.66
CA GLY A 631 9.39 -10.80 -0.68
C GLY A 631 10.41 -11.86 -1.09
N VAL A 632 11.65 -11.70 -0.62
CA VAL A 632 12.79 -12.58 -0.95
C VAL A 632 13.02 -13.59 0.18
N SER A 633 12.98 -14.87 -0.14
CA SER A 633 13.35 -15.95 0.77
C SER A 633 14.83 -16.27 0.63
N ILE A 634 15.59 -16.12 1.71
CA ILE A 634 17.03 -16.37 1.71
C ILE A 634 17.28 -17.85 1.99
N HIS A 635 18.03 -18.50 1.09
CA HIS A 635 18.47 -19.89 1.20
C HIS A 635 19.99 -19.96 1.24
N ARG A 636 20.52 -21.06 1.74
CA ARG A 636 21.93 -21.44 1.57
C ARG A 636 22.13 -22.00 0.18
N THR A 637 23.32 -21.81 -0.39
CA THR A 637 23.67 -22.35 -1.71
C THR A 637 23.74 -23.88 -1.75
N ASP A 638 23.96 -24.54 -0.60
CA ASP A 638 23.94 -26.00 -0.46
C ASP A 638 22.55 -26.58 -0.16
N CYS A 639 21.50 -25.75 -0.14
CA CYS A 639 20.12 -26.17 0.13
C CYS A 639 19.59 -27.07 -0.98
N ALA A 640 18.91 -28.15 -0.61
CA ALA A 640 18.27 -29.08 -1.56
C ALA A 640 17.29 -28.39 -2.52
N ASN A 641 16.60 -27.33 -2.07
CA ASN A 641 15.70 -26.56 -2.93
C ASN A 641 16.45 -25.74 -3.98
N TYR A 642 17.63 -25.19 -3.66
CA TYR A 642 18.48 -24.51 -4.62
C TYR A 642 19.19 -25.49 -5.56
N ALA A 643 19.65 -26.64 -5.05
CA ALA A 643 20.27 -27.67 -5.86
C ALA A 643 19.33 -28.27 -6.93
N ARG A 644 18.02 -28.23 -6.66
CA ARG A 644 16.98 -28.72 -7.60
C ARG A 644 16.49 -27.67 -8.60
N ARG A 645 17.06 -26.44 -8.63
CA ARG A 645 16.60 -25.36 -9.52
C ARG A 645 16.66 -25.70 -11.01
N GLU A 646 17.61 -26.56 -11.40
CA GLU A 646 17.78 -27.00 -12.79
C GLU A 646 16.62 -27.87 -13.30
N PHE A 647 15.90 -28.52 -12.38
CA PHE A 647 14.73 -29.34 -12.72
C PHE A 647 13.42 -28.54 -12.81
N LYS A 648 13.47 -27.22 -12.56
CA LYS A 648 12.34 -26.30 -12.66
C LYS A 648 12.73 -25.06 -13.47
N PRO A 649 12.72 -25.15 -14.82
CA PRO A 649 13.15 -24.03 -15.68
C PRO A 649 12.38 -22.74 -15.45
N GLU A 650 11.11 -22.84 -15.05
CA GLU A 650 10.21 -21.72 -14.72
C GLU A 650 10.64 -20.92 -13.49
N ASP A 651 11.44 -21.48 -12.60
CA ASP A 651 11.89 -20.84 -11.36
C ASP A 651 13.34 -20.30 -11.46
N ILE A 652 14.06 -20.54 -12.55
CA ILE A 652 15.47 -20.12 -12.69
C ILE A 652 15.60 -18.61 -12.56
N GLY A 653 14.74 -17.83 -13.21
CA GLY A 653 14.76 -16.36 -13.15
C GLY A 653 14.33 -15.75 -11.81
N ARG A 654 13.94 -16.56 -10.83
CA ARG A 654 13.54 -16.11 -9.49
C ARG A 654 14.67 -16.18 -8.46
N TRP A 655 15.79 -16.81 -8.82
CA TRP A 655 16.96 -16.87 -7.97
C TRP A 655 17.87 -15.67 -8.23
N ILE A 656 18.18 -14.92 -7.18
CA ILE A 656 18.95 -13.67 -7.23
C ILE A 656 20.15 -13.74 -6.30
N ASN A 657 21.19 -12.99 -6.62
CA ASN A 657 22.35 -12.87 -5.78
C ASN A 657 22.04 -12.03 -4.54
N VAL A 658 22.48 -12.52 -3.41
CA VAL A 658 22.38 -11.84 -2.12
C VAL A 658 23.68 -12.07 -1.34
N SER A 659 24.02 -11.12 -0.48
CA SER A 659 25.20 -11.22 0.37
C SER A 659 24.89 -10.74 1.79
N TRP A 660 25.69 -11.21 2.74
CA TRP A 660 25.63 -10.68 4.10
C TRP A 660 26.24 -9.29 4.16
N ALA A 661 25.72 -8.43 5.03
CA ALA A 661 26.29 -7.13 5.31
C ALA A 661 27.55 -7.26 6.20
N ASP A 662 28.48 -6.30 6.11
CA ASP A 662 29.75 -6.33 6.84
C ASP A 662 29.59 -6.21 8.37
N GLU A 663 28.54 -5.52 8.85
CA GLU A 663 28.24 -5.40 10.29
C GLU A 663 26.86 -5.95 10.61
N ILE A 664 26.79 -7.13 11.22
CA ILE A 664 25.55 -7.78 11.63
C ILE A 664 25.49 -7.83 13.15
N LYS A 665 24.46 -7.19 13.74
CA LYS A 665 24.23 -7.14 15.21
C LYS A 665 23.05 -8.00 15.67
N GLU A 666 22.44 -8.75 14.75
CA GLU A 666 21.25 -9.58 15.02
C GLU A 666 21.65 -11.02 15.30
N SER A 667 20.86 -11.75 16.10
CA SER A 667 21.01 -13.19 16.31
C SER A 667 20.03 -13.97 15.45
N TYR A 668 20.47 -15.12 14.93
CA TYR A 668 19.74 -15.94 13.96
C TYR A 668 19.47 -17.32 14.51
N ALA A 669 18.27 -17.85 14.25
CA ALA A 669 17.90 -19.18 14.68
C ALA A 669 18.37 -20.24 13.68
N THR A 670 19.07 -21.24 14.16
CA THR A 670 19.47 -22.41 13.36
C THR A 670 19.18 -23.71 14.10
N ALA A 671 19.08 -24.81 13.36
CA ALA A 671 18.78 -26.14 13.92
C ALA A 671 19.88 -27.14 13.61
N ILE A 672 20.25 -27.89 14.63
CA ILE A 672 21.19 -29.01 14.53
C ILE A 672 20.52 -30.30 14.99
N THR A 673 20.92 -31.42 14.39
CA THR A 673 20.52 -32.77 14.80
C THR A 673 21.75 -33.52 15.29
N VAL A 674 21.71 -33.94 16.52
CA VAL A 674 22.74 -34.79 17.17
C VAL A 674 22.26 -36.25 17.15
N VAL A 675 23.05 -37.10 16.57
CA VAL A 675 22.83 -38.56 16.58
C VAL A 675 23.87 -39.16 17.51
N SER A 676 23.39 -39.86 18.52
CA SER A 676 24.27 -40.54 19.51
C SER A 676 23.82 -41.95 19.78
N ARG A 677 24.68 -42.75 20.38
CA ARG A 677 24.28 -44.00 21.04
C ARG A 677 23.49 -43.65 22.30
N GLU A 678 22.50 -44.44 22.63
CA GLU A 678 21.72 -44.22 23.85
C GLU A 678 22.61 -44.25 25.09
N ARG A 679 22.57 -43.19 25.88
CA ARG A 679 23.24 -43.12 27.18
C ARG A 679 22.54 -42.11 28.12
N ASN A 680 22.57 -42.46 29.41
CA ASN A 680 22.07 -41.54 30.44
C ASN A 680 22.94 -40.25 30.52
N GLY A 681 22.26 -39.11 30.67
CA GLY A 681 22.93 -37.81 30.91
C GLY A 681 23.32 -37.03 29.64
N LEU A 682 23.10 -37.56 28.41
CA LEU A 682 23.47 -36.91 27.17
C LEU A 682 22.88 -35.45 27.05
N ILE A 683 21.61 -35.30 27.40
CA ILE A 683 20.92 -33.99 27.31
C ILE A 683 21.55 -32.99 28.32
N MET A 684 21.95 -33.46 29.51
CA MET A 684 22.60 -32.62 30.50
C MET A 684 23.98 -32.19 30.05
N ASP A 685 24.75 -33.06 29.42
CA ASP A 685 26.06 -32.73 28.87
C ASP A 685 25.95 -31.70 27.75
N ILE A 686 24.96 -31.87 26.84
CA ILE A 686 24.65 -30.91 25.79
C ILE A 686 24.23 -29.57 26.40
N ALA A 687 23.37 -29.54 27.38
CA ALA A 687 22.94 -28.32 28.09
C ALA A 687 24.10 -27.59 28.78
N SER A 688 25.06 -28.34 29.36
CA SER A 688 26.28 -27.79 29.97
C SER A 688 27.15 -27.07 28.92
N ILE A 689 27.25 -27.61 27.71
CA ILE A 689 27.99 -26.98 26.61
C ILE A 689 27.36 -25.62 26.24
N PHE A 690 26.06 -25.56 26.12
CA PHE A 690 25.36 -24.31 25.81
C PHE A 690 25.54 -23.25 26.91
N ASN A 691 25.48 -23.65 28.16
CA ASN A 691 25.78 -22.77 29.29
C ASN A 691 27.22 -22.25 29.24
N THR A 692 28.20 -23.13 28.95
CA THR A 692 29.61 -22.76 28.88
C THR A 692 29.90 -21.79 27.73
N LEU A 693 29.21 -21.93 26.61
CA LEU A 693 29.35 -21.07 25.41
C LEU A 693 28.41 -19.87 25.44
N ASN A 694 27.58 -19.71 26.48
CA ASN A 694 26.54 -18.67 26.57
C ASN A 694 25.61 -18.60 25.35
N THR A 695 25.35 -19.77 24.75
CA THR A 695 24.50 -19.90 23.54
C THR A 695 23.04 -20.08 23.94
N LYS A 696 22.13 -19.25 23.40
CA LYS A 696 20.70 -19.36 23.70
C LYS A 696 20.07 -20.51 22.93
N VAL A 697 19.39 -21.40 23.66
CA VAL A 697 18.64 -22.52 23.08
C VAL A 697 17.15 -22.19 23.11
N ARG A 698 16.45 -22.39 21.96
CA ARG A 698 15.00 -22.21 21.84
C ARG A 698 14.24 -23.49 22.13
N THR A 699 14.69 -24.62 21.55
CA THR A 699 14.04 -25.91 21.73
C THR A 699 15.06 -27.05 21.73
N ILE A 700 14.83 -28.06 22.57
CA ILE A 700 15.52 -29.34 22.53
C ILE A 700 14.45 -30.43 22.49
N ASN A 701 14.47 -31.26 21.45
CA ASN A 701 13.57 -32.40 21.29
C ASN A 701 14.40 -33.66 21.11
N ALA A 702 14.30 -34.59 22.05
CA ALA A 702 14.97 -35.86 21.97
C ALA A 702 13.96 -37.00 21.61
N ARG A 703 14.40 -37.93 20.79
CA ARG A 703 13.67 -39.14 20.43
C ARG A 703 14.62 -40.31 20.35
N ASP A 704 14.30 -41.37 21.06
CA ASP A 704 15.04 -42.60 21.00
C ASP A 704 14.48 -43.53 19.93
N THR A 705 15.37 -44.15 19.17
CA THR A 705 15.02 -45.02 18.03
C THR A 705 15.93 -46.28 18.11
N GLY A 706 15.56 -47.23 18.92
CA GLY A 706 16.38 -48.42 19.19
C GLY A 706 17.71 -48.05 19.86
N ASP A 707 18.84 -48.47 19.26
CA ASP A 707 20.20 -48.20 19.81
C ASP A 707 20.69 -46.75 19.65
N LYS A 708 19.88 -45.83 19.11
CA LYS A 708 20.29 -44.45 18.82
C LYS A 708 19.33 -43.45 19.43
N SER A 709 19.90 -42.39 20.01
CA SER A 709 19.15 -41.17 20.42
C SER A 709 19.37 -40.07 19.39
N ILE A 710 18.29 -39.47 18.93
CA ILE A 710 18.27 -38.36 18.00
C ILE A 710 17.81 -37.09 18.74
N VAL A 711 18.67 -36.11 18.91
CA VAL A 711 18.35 -34.86 19.58
C VAL A 711 18.33 -33.73 18.56
N ASN A 712 17.18 -33.13 18.35
CA ASN A 712 16.99 -31.94 17.50
C ASN A 712 17.03 -30.69 18.39
N ILE A 713 17.94 -29.78 18.09
CA ILE A 713 18.20 -28.58 18.89
C ILE A 713 18.06 -27.36 17.99
N THR A 714 17.22 -26.41 18.39
CA THR A 714 17.15 -25.09 17.75
C THR A 714 17.83 -24.08 18.69
N LEU A 715 18.84 -23.38 18.17
CA LEU A 715 19.63 -22.42 18.91
C LEU A 715 19.71 -21.06 18.21
N GLU A 716 20.02 -20.02 18.95
CA GLU A 716 20.32 -18.69 18.43
C GLU A 716 21.84 -18.49 18.37
N THR A 717 22.32 -17.97 17.24
CA THR A 717 23.74 -17.70 17.01
C THR A 717 23.93 -16.40 16.24
N SER A 718 25.07 -15.74 16.46
CA SER A 718 25.48 -14.55 15.72
C SER A 718 26.10 -14.89 14.36
N GLY A 719 26.54 -16.14 14.13
CA GLY A 719 27.15 -16.57 12.88
C GLY A 719 27.72 -17.97 12.89
N ILE A 720 28.37 -18.31 11.78
CA ILE A 720 28.86 -19.67 11.53
C ILE A 720 29.97 -20.11 12.49
N ASP A 721 30.80 -19.19 12.97
CA ASP A 721 31.92 -19.51 13.84
C ASP A 721 31.45 -19.94 15.25
N GLU A 722 30.44 -19.25 15.79
CA GLU A 722 29.80 -19.64 17.05
C GLU A 722 29.13 -21.01 16.93
N LEU A 723 28.42 -21.23 15.80
CA LEU A 723 27.80 -22.52 15.52
C LEU A 723 28.85 -23.65 15.41
N ARG A 724 29.98 -23.41 14.74
CA ARG A 724 31.11 -24.38 14.65
C ARG A 724 31.67 -24.71 16.02
N ALA A 725 31.82 -23.74 16.90
CA ALA A 725 32.28 -23.97 18.26
C ALA A 725 31.35 -24.90 19.04
N VAL A 726 30.02 -24.69 18.90
CA VAL A 726 28.99 -25.54 19.49
C VAL A 726 29.05 -26.95 18.92
N VAL A 727 29.06 -27.08 17.61
CA VAL A 727 29.07 -28.38 16.91
C VAL A 727 30.33 -29.19 17.28
N ASN A 728 31.51 -28.57 17.30
CA ASN A 728 32.76 -29.23 17.64
C ASN A 728 32.76 -29.75 19.08
N ARG A 729 32.23 -28.97 20.05
CA ARG A 729 32.14 -29.43 21.43
C ARG A 729 31.13 -30.55 21.64
N ILE A 730 29.98 -30.47 20.96
CA ILE A 730 28.96 -31.56 21.03
C ILE A 730 29.51 -32.83 20.36
N SER A 731 30.22 -32.71 19.25
CA SER A 731 30.84 -33.85 18.58
C SER A 731 31.91 -34.55 19.38
N ALA A 732 32.55 -33.84 20.30
CA ALA A 732 33.57 -34.39 21.23
C ALA A 732 32.97 -35.13 22.41
N LEU A 733 31.64 -35.10 22.62
CA LEU A 733 30.98 -35.84 23.73
C LEU A 733 31.03 -37.35 23.50
N PRO A 734 31.31 -38.14 24.54
CA PRO A 734 31.30 -39.60 24.44
C PRO A 734 29.92 -40.10 23.99
N GLY A 735 29.92 -40.99 22.98
CA GLY A 735 28.70 -41.59 22.45
C GLY A 735 28.01 -40.82 21.33
N VAL A 736 28.39 -39.57 21.04
CA VAL A 736 27.93 -38.84 19.87
C VAL A 736 28.56 -39.45 18.61
N VAL A 737 27.70 -39.85 17.68
CA VAL A 737 28.11 -40.46 16.40
C VAL A 737 28.25 -39.38 15.32
N GLU A 738 27.32 -38.44 15.30
CA GLU A 738 27.27 -37.43 14.26
C GLU A 738 26.48 -36.22 14.74
N VAL A 739 26.92 -35.01 14.34
CA VAL A 739 26.17 -33.76 14.50
C VAL A 739 25.97 -33.16 13.12
N LYS A 740 24.69 -33.02 12.72
CA LYS A 740 24.31 -32.45 11.42
C LYS A 740 23.60 -31.15 11.61
N ARG A 741 23.89 -30.18 10.77
CA ARG A 741 23.06 -29.00 10.62
C ARG A 741 21.88 -29.32 9.67
N ASN A 742 20.66 -28.99 10.07
CA ASN A 742 19.49 -29.27 9.25
C ASN A 742 19.54 -28.48 7.94
N GLY A 743 19.21 -29.11 6.80
CA GLY A 743 19.07 -28.48 5.49
C GLY A 743 20.28 -28.51 4.55
N GLY A 744 21.39 -29.21 4.88
CA GLY A 744 22.47 -29.51 3.95
C GLY A 744 22.16 -30.72 3.06
N LYS A 745 22.91 -30.89 1.96
CA LYS A 745 22.86 -32.11 1.12
C LYS A 745 23.05 -33.36 1.99
N ARG A 746 22.15 -34.33 1.78
CA ARG A 746 22.38 -35.72 2.23
C ARG A 746 23.49 -36.35 1.44
#